data_bfc20961f62b8b9a4ec73d3d079b4f30
#
_entry.id   bfc20961f62b8b9a4ec73d3d079b4f30
#
_cell.length_a   1.000
_cell.length_b   1.000
_cell.length_c   1.000
_cell.angle_alpha   90.00
_cell.angle_beta   90.00
_cell.angle_gamma   90.00
#
_symmetry.space_group_name_H-M   'P 1'
#
loop_
_entity.id
_entity.type
_entity.pdbx_description
1 polymer ?
#
loop_
_entity_poly.entity_id
_entity_poly.type
_entity_poly.pdbx_seq_one_letter_code
_entity_poly.pdbx_strand_id
1 'polypeptide(L)'
;MTTHNNNFGAGAAQMTLIGLRYLSARKLRTALTTLAIVFGVALIFAINLVLPSALSAFQLSLSAVSGADIHITSTSGEAFAPETVLPSLTALDSVRAATGILSRQFSLPGLTADTAAQITLIGIDPAQTVRQFAVSEGRFLQEGDTGVAVFPAGIAELAPELAVGTTFPLVTAGGLKLYTIVGFLAEQGNPSAPEIYVSLPDAQSALNQPALINTLELALVAGADRDASSASILQTLGDGFQLNAPAGSSSILGALEIGLALFNLLGLLALFLGAFLIFNTFRTVVIERRHDIAMLRAIGATQRQITQMIVIESLVQGVVGTIIGLVFGFLMAWAGVALMGGIWETYLNRGTLSLEVNLSAVAVAAGLGIVTAVVAGYLPARSAGRTSPLEALRPATPASVQHAARWSLIVGMGTMLLSVGLLLFTDSNGAATGALLFLTGMLIAAPSLVLPVARLFSPLLTLWFAREGDLARGNLVRQPGRAAITASTLMIGLATLILMAALVISFGDLVRKLADVNFSSDILILPPTIAVYDAVVGADPALAERVRALPEVATVGTLRYAAASTPVTDLQVLGIDPVDYPQVASFEFAGGDAESIFAALGSGHNAILTSIALSTLNLAVGDDLVLQTPTGLQTYRIAAVGNDILSFKVAAMFISQDNLAADFHKAEDVLLMVSLVPGADNAAALAGVQTILGDYPQFTGQLTGAYREELVNVTAGALDLFYGLAILILIPAALGLLNTLTINILERTREIGVVRAVGGSRGQVRRIVTAEALLLGIFGAAMGVFAGVAMSYGFILAFGAIGWEMPYTFPVMGVIAAVVIGVLLALGASILPARSAAQLDIIRALQYE
;
A
#
# COMPACT_ATOMS: atom_id res chain seq x y z
N MET A 1 8.45 59.45 -16.91
CA MET A 1 8.56 57.98 -17.06
C MET A 1 8.02 57.26 -15.83
N THR A 2 6.90 57.62 -15.24
CA THR A 2 6.39 57.05 -13.96
C THR A 2 4.87 56.81 -13.93
N THR A 3 4.18 56.71 -15.08
CA THR A 3 2.74 56.51 -15.19
C THR A 3 2.31 55.17 -15.81
N HIS A 4 3.26 54.26 -16.14
CA HIS A 4 2.93 53.00 -16.84
C HIS A 4 2.72 51.75 -15.93
N ASN A 5 3.03 51.82 -14.64
CA ASN A 5 2.96 50.67 -13.73
C ASN A 5 1.62 50.47 -13.03
N ASN A 6 0.76 51.50 -12.90
CA ASN A 6 -0.51 51.36 -12.19
C ASN A 6 -1.65 50.79 -13.06
N ASN A 7 -1.54 50.77 -14.41
CA ASN A 7 -2.58 50.24 -15.27
C ASN A 7 -2.48 48.67 -15.44
N PHE A 8 -1.37 48.06 -15.08
CA PHE A 8 -1.21 46.60 -15.12
C PHE A 8 -2.01 45.89 -14.02
N GLY A 9 -2.10 46.47 -12.83
CA GLY A 9 -2.84 45.91 -11.71
C GLY A 9 -4.36 45.99 -11.88
N ALA A 10 -4.87 47.11 -12.45
CA ALA A 10 -6.29 47.31 -12.67
C ALA A 10 -6.83 46.39 -13.78
N GLY A 11 -6.06 46.19 -14.85
CA GLY A 11 -6.44 45.26 -15.93
C GLY A 11 -6.48 43.78 -15.49
N ALA A 12 -5.55 43.36 -14.63
CA ALA A 12 -5.53 42.01 -14.08
C ALA A 12 -6.72 41.76 -13.13
N ALA A 13 -7.04 42.73 -12.26
CA ALA A 13 -8.18 42.65 -11.35
C ALA A 13 -9.53 42.60 -12.09
N GLN A 14 -9.67 43.33 -13.19
CA GLN A 14 -10.89 43.26 -14.01
C GLN A 14 -11.03 41.92 -14.73
N MET A 15 -9.93 41.34 -15.24
CA MET A 15 -9.92 40.01 -15.86
C MET A 15 -10.25 38.89 -14.86
N THR A 16 -9.78 38.98 -13.58
CA THR A 16 -10.18 38.05 -12.52
C THR A 16 -11.67 38.13 -12.21
N LEU A 17 -12.25 39.33 -12.15
CA LEU A 17 -13.67 39.50 -11.89
C LEU A 17 -14.53 38.92 -13.05
N ILE A 18 -14.08 39.03 -14.27
CA ILE A 18 -14.75 38.43 -15.44
C ILE A 18 -14.71 36.91 -15.34
N GLY A 19 -13.54 36.31 -15.00
CA GLY A 19 -13.40 34.88 -14.81
C GLY A 19 -14.30 34.32 -13.69
N LEU A 20 -14.36 34.99 -12.55
CA LEU A 20 -15.21 34.60 -11.41
C LEU A 20 -16.72 34.71 -11.75
N ARG A 21 -17.14 35.73 -12.48
CA ARG A 21 -18.55 35.83 -12.97
C ARG A 21 -18.92 34.69 -13.93
N TYR A 22 -18.00 34.25 -14.78
CA TYR A 22 -18.24 33.11 -15.65
C TYR A 22 -18.38 31.79 -14.88
N LEU A 23 -17.59 31.57 -13.82
CA LEU A 23 -17.71 30.38 -12.94
C LEU A 23 -19.09 30.35 -12.27
N SER A 24 -19.59 31.49 -11.78
CA SER A 24 -20.89 31.57 -11.12
C SER A 24 -22.09 31.44 -12.08
N ALA A 25 -21.93 31.75 -13.35
CA ALA A 25 -23.00 31.68 -14.36
C ALA A 25 -23.30 30.25 -14.79
N ARG A 26 -22.32 29.30 -14.69
CA ARG A 26 -22.48 27.89 -15.12
C ARG A 26 -22.22 26.90 -14.00
N LYS A 27 -23.03 26.99 -12.93
CA LYS A 27 -22.88 26.28 -11.65
C LYS A 27 -22.66 24.77 -11.78
N LEU A 28 -23.49 24.06 -12.57
CA LEU A 28 -23.38 22.60 -12.73
C LEU A 28 -22.03 22.17 -13.30
N ARG A 29 -21.56 22.87 -14.31
CA ARG A 29 -20.28 22.55 -14.96
C ARG A 29 -19.09 22.82 -14.04
N THR A 30 -19.09 24.00 -13.40
CA THR A 30 -18.06 24.35 -12.41
C THR A 30 -18.03 23.31 -11.29
N ALA A 31 -19.19 22.87 -10.78
CA ALA A 31 -19.29 21.84 -9.78
C ALA A 31 -18.70 20.50 -10.26
N LEU A 32 -19.03 20.04 -11.48
CA LEU A 32 -18.50 18.77 -12.00
C LEU A 32 -16.98 18.80 -12.21
N THR A 33 -16.43 19.93 -12.66
CA THR A 33 -14.98 20.10 -12.82
C THR A 33 -14.26 20.14 -11.47
N THR A 34 -14.82 20.94 -10.54
CA THR A 34 -14.27 21.03 -9.18
C THR A 34 -14.32 19.67 -8.48
N LEU A 35 -15.38 18.89 -8.68
CA LEU A 35 -15.52 17.55 -8.09
C LEU A 35 -14.42 16.58 -8.57
N ALA A 36 -13.96 16.71 -9.81
CA ALA A 36 -12.83 15.92 -10.32
C ALA A 36 -11.53 16.24 -9.57
N ILE A 37 -11.30 17.52 -9.23
CA ILE A 37 -10.16 17.95 -8.41
C ILE A 37 -10.32 17.41 -6.98
N VAL A 38 -11.52 17.53 -6.42
CA VAL A 38 -11.88 17.05 -5.09
C VAL A 38 -11.51 15.58 -4.92
N PHE A 39 -11.93 14.73 -5.87
CA PHE A 39 -11.63 13.30 -5.79
C PHE A 39 -10.13 12.99 -5.91
N GLY A 40 -9.42 13.65 -6.83
CA GLY A 40 -7.97 13.46 -6.98
C GLY A 40 -7.20 13.84 -5.72
N VAL A 41 -7.50 15.01 -5.14
CA VAL A 41 -6.86 15.50 -3.92
C VAL A 41 -7.27 14.65 -2.71
N ALA A 42 -8.57 14.29 -2.61
CA ALA A 42 -9.08 13.49 -1.51
C ALA A 42 -8.41 12.13 -1.43
N LEU A 43 -8.25 11.44 -2.56
CA LEU A 43 -7.62 10.13 -2.59
C LEU A 43 -6.13 10.20 -2.17
N ILE A 44 -5.38 11.16 -2.74
CA ILE A 44 -3.97 11.35 -2.37
C ILE A 44 -3.84 11.72 -0.89
N PHE A 45 -4.67 12.63 -0.40
CA PHE A 45 -4.61 13.05 0.98
C PHE A 45 -4.99 11.91 1.94
N ALA A 46 -6.05 11.15 1.63
CA ALA A 46 -6.46 10.01 2.44
C ALA A 46 -5.34 8.96 2.55
N ILE A 47 -4.70 8.61 1.44
CA ILE A 47 -3.60 7.65 1.41
C ILE A 47 -2.41 8.16 2.24
N ASN A 48 -2.01 9.42 2.02
CA ASN A 48 -0.89 10.02 2.75
C ASN A 48 -1.20 10.34 4.22
N LEU A 49 -2.43 10.18 4.66
CA LEU A 49 -2.84 10.30 6.06
C LEU A 49 -2.92 8.95 6.75
N VAL A 50 -3.57 7.95 6.15
CA VAL A 50 -3.78 6.64 6.76
C VAL A 50 -2.46 5.92 7.01
N LEU A 51 -1.59 5.91 6.04
CA LEU A 51 -0.40 5.07 6.07
C LEU A 51 0.69 5.56 7.04
N PRO A 52 1.06 6.87 7.08
CA PRO A 52 1.93 7.36 8.14
C PRO A 52 1.32 7.21 9.54
N SER A 53 -0.02 7.36 9.67
CA SER A 53 -0.70 7.15 10.95
C SER A 53 -0.64 5.67 11.39
N ALA A 54 -0.75 4.73 10.46
CA ALA A 54 -0.57 3.31 10.76
C ALA A 54 0.88 3.01 11.16
N LEU A 55 1.85 3.62 10.47
CA LEU A 55 3.27 3.48 10.78
C LEU A 55 3.63 4.11 12.14
N SER A 56 3.16 5.32 12.42
CA SER A 56 3.39 5.98 13.72
C SER A 56 2.70 5.25 14.86
N ALA A 57 1.49 4.73 14.68
CA ALA A 57 0.81 3.90 15.66
C ALA A 57 1.60 2.61 15.94
N PHE A 58 2.15 1.99 14.91
CA PHE A 58 3.02 0.83 15.04
C PHE A 58 4.31 1.20 15.80
N GLN A 59 5.00 2.27 15.42
CA GLN A 59 6.21 2.74 16.10
C GLN A 59 5.94 3.15 17.56
N LEU A 60 4.84 3.87 17.82
CA LEU A 60 4.44 4.25 19.18
C LEU A 60 4.12 3.03 20.04
N SER A 61 3.45 2.03 19.49
CA SER A 61 3.17 0.78 20.23
C SER A 61 4.43 0.01 20.60
N LEU A 62 5.51 0.24 19.89
CA LEU A 62 6.82 -0.38 20.15
C LEU A 62 7.70 0.47 21.06
N SER A 63 7.55 1.81 21.07
CA SER A 63 8.42 2.75 21.79
C SER A 63 7.82 3.31 23.10
N ALA A 64 6.55 3.08 23.35
CA ALA A 64 5.91 3.64 24.53
C ALA A 64 6.29 2.80 25.74
N VAL A 65 7.05 3.33 26.67
CA VAL A 65 6.98 3.02 28.11
C VAL A 65 8.26 3.19 28.88
N SER A 66 9.37 3.61 28.32
CA SER A 66 10.53 3.80 29.19
C SER A 66 10.78 5.28 29.52
N GLY A 67 11.05 5.60 30.77
CA GLY A 67 11.57 6.90 31.17
C GLY A 67 13.04 7.11 30.77
N ALA A 68 13.55 6.35 29.83
CA ALA A 68 14.86 6.49 29.24
C ALA A 68 14.85 7.53 28.11
N ASP A 69 15.93 8.31 28.00
CA ASP A 69 16.06 9.33 26.97
C ASP A 69 16.39 8.73 25.61
N ILE A 70 17.18 7.65 25.60
CA ILE A 70 17.63 6.94 24.38
C ILE A 70 17.55 5.44 24.60
N HIS A 71 17.03 4.72 23.62
CA HIS A 71 17.07 3.26 23.51
C HIS A 71 18.06 2.84 22.44
N ILE A 72 18.85 1.83 22.73
CA ILE A 72 19.80 1.24 21.80
C ILE A 72 19.48 -0.24 21.64
N THR A 73 19.31 -0.65 20.40
CA THR A 73 19.14 -2.06 20.03
C THR A 73 20.18 -2.43 18.99
N SER A 74 20.48 -3.71 18.86
CA SER A 74 21.27 -4.20 17.75
C SER A 74 20.53 -3.93 16.42
N THR A 75 21.24 -3.56 15.36
CA THR A 75 20.66 -3.44 14.00
C THR A 75 20.14 -4.79 13.52
N SER A 76 20.75 -5.89 13.94
CA SER A 76 20.28 -7.25 13.66
C SER A 76 19.03 -7.66 14.47
N GLY A 77 18.63 -6.89 15.50
CA GLY A 77 17.58 -7.30 16.43
C GLY A 77 18.00 -8.40 17.43
N GLU A 78 19.20 -8.95 17.30
CA GLU A 78 19.70 -10.01 18.19
C GLU A 78 20.12 -9.48 19.56
N ALA A 79 20.04 -10.37 20.55
CA ALA A 79 20.57 -10.11 21.88
C ALA A 79 22.11 -10.09 21.86
N PHE A 80 22.69 -9.25 22.68
CA PHE A 80 24.13 -9.02 22.74
C PHE A 80 24.62 -8.97 24.19
N ALA A 81 25.91 -9.18 24.39
CA ALA A 81 26.50 -9.13 25.70
C ALA A 81 26.64 -7.67 26.19
N PRO A 82 26.10 -7.28 27.34
CA PRO A 82 26.18 -5.90 27.84
C PRO A 82 27.62 -5.46 28.12
N GLU A 83 28.50 -6.39 28.47
CA GLU A 83 29.90 -6.13 28.79
C GLU A 83 30.70 -5.53 27.62
N THR A 84 30.25 -5.77 26.37
CA THR A 84 30.92 -5.25 25.17
C THR A 84 30.60 -3.79 24.89
N VAL A 85 29.47 -3.28 25.41
CA VAL A 85 28.88 -2.00 25.00
C VAL A 85 28.74 -1.02 26.15
N LEU A 86 28.29 -1.48 27.32
CA LEU A 86 28.04 -0.66 28.52
C LEU A 86 29.23 0.20 28.96
N PRO A 87 30.47 -0.34 29.03
CA PRO A 87 31.60 0.48 29.48
C PRO A 87 31.94 1.66 28.58
N SER A 88 31.77 1.50 27.26
CA SER A 88 32.05 2.58 26.29
C SER A 88 31.01 3.69 26.35
N LEU A 89 29.75 3.36 26.63
CA LEU A 89 28.66 4.31 26.73
C LEU A 89 28.67 5.07 28.05
N THR A 90 28.96 4.40 29.17
CA THR A 90 29.06 5.06 30.47
C THR A 90 30.27 5.98 30.59
N ALA A 91 31.24 5.87 29.68
CA ALA A 91 32.39 6.76 29.58
C ALA A 91 32.07 8.09 28.86
N LEU A 92 30.91 8.23 28.24
CA LEU A 92 30.49 9.44 27.54
C LEU A 92 29.97 10.49 28.53
N ASP A 93 30.46 11.74 28.46
CA ASP A 93 30.05 12.84 29.33
C ASP A 93 28.56 13.20 29.23
N SER A 94 27.90 12.86 28.13
CA SER A 94 26.48 13.08 27.89
C SER A 94 25.57 12.04 28.56
N VAL A 95 26.10 10.89 28.98
CA VAL A 95 25.36 9.78 29.54
C VAL A 95 25.45 9.80 31.07
N ARG A 96 24.30 9.91 31.74
CA ARG A 96 24.22 9.89 33.20
C ARG A 96 24.19 8.45 33.76
N ALA A 97 23.42 7.59 33.10
CA ALA A 97 23.25 6.20 33.48
C ALA A 97 22.88 5.36 32.26
N ALA A 98 23.26 4.08 32.28
CA ALA A 98 22.91 3.09 31.26
C ALA A 98 22.49 1.79 31.94
N THR A 99 21.45 1.13 31.44
CA THR A 99 21.01 -0.18 31.92
C THR A 99 20.70 -1.10 30.75
N GLY A 100 21.06 -2.38 30.89
CA GLY A 100 20.65 -3.42 29.96
C GLY A 100 19.34 -4.07 30.39
N ILE A 101 18.46 -4.25 29.44
CA ILE A 101 17.20 -4.99 29.63
C ILE A 101 17.10 -6.13 28.63
N LEU A 102 16.40 -7.18 29.02
CA LEU A 102 15.98 -8.25 28.12
C LEU A 102 14.46 -8.24 28.04
N SER A 103 13.91 -7.87 26.88
CA SER A 103 12.48 -7.79 26.70
C SER A 103 12.00 -8.75 25.61
N ARG A 104 10.82 -9.36 25.82
CA ARG A 104 10.17 -10.21 24.83
C ARG A 104 8.65 -10.09 24.95
N GLN A 105 7.97 -9.95 23.81
CA GLN A 105 6.51 -10.00 23.79
C GLN A 105 6.04 -11.45 23.60
N PHE A 106 4.91 -11.76 24.20
CA PHE A 106 4.20 -13.03 23.98
C PHE A 106 2.69 -12.83 24.13
N SER A 107 1.92 -13.71 23.51
CA SER A 107 0.47 -13.73 23.61
C SER A 107 0.06 -14.78 24.63
N LEU A 108 -0.77 -14.37 25.59
CA LEU A 108 -1.40 -15.30 26.55
C LEU A 108 -2.85 -15.51 26.14
N PRO A 109 -3.22 -16.70 25.66
CA PRO A 109 -4.63 -17.05 25.45
C PRO A 109 -5.32 -17.18 26.81
N GLY A 110 -6.51 -16.57 26.96
CA GLY A 110 -7.37 -16.78 28.13
C GLY A 110 -7.39 -15.69 29.19
N LEU A 111 -6.66 -14.58 29.06
CA LEU A 111 -6.80 -13.41 29.95
C LEU A 111 -8.09 -12.61 29.68
N THR A 112 -8.65 -12.72 28.48
CA THR A 112 -9.98 -12.20 28.13
C THR A 112 -10.73 -13.26 27.33
N ALA A 113 -12.04 -13.32 27.47
CA ALA A 113 -12.88 -14.38 26.89
C ALA A 113 -12.83 -14.47 25.35
N ASP A 114 -12.37 -13.44 24.65
CA ASP A 114 -12.41 -13.34 23.18
C ASP A 114 -11.07 -13.01 22.49
N THR A 115 -10.01 -12.64 23.22
CA THR A 115 -8.73 -12.23 22.59
C THR A 115 -7.51 -12.64 23.42
N ALA A 116 -6.43 -13.08 22.76
CA ALA A 116 -5.14 -13.29 23.39
C ALA A 116 -4.54 -11.92 23.77
N ALA A 117 -4.29 -11.68 25.05
CA ALA A 117 -3.63 -10.46 25.50
C ALA A 117 -2.13 -10.50 25.13
N GLN A 118 -1.62 -9.48 24.47
CA GLN A 118 -0.16 -9.32 24.28
C GLN A 118 0.45 -8.74 25.54
N ILE A 119 1.47 -9.42 26.08
CA ILE A 119 2.20 -9.04 27.30
C ILE A 119 3.68 -8.92 26.93
N THR A 120 4.34 -7.92 27.47
CA THR A 120 5.79 -7.77 27.35
C THR A 120 6.46 -8.20 28.64
N LEU A 121 7.25 -9.28 28.60
CA LEU A 121 8.16 -9.66 29.70
C LEU A 121 9.40 -8.77 29.63
N ILE A 122 9.76 -8.15 30.73
CA ILE A 122 10.93 -7.29 30.85
C ILE A 122 11.81 -7.78 32.00
N GLY A 123 12.98 -8.28 31.65
CA GLY A 123 14.04 -8.58 32.60
C GLY A 123 14.88 -7.33 32.88
N ILE A 124 14.94 -6.93 34.13
CA ILE A 124 15.60 -5.70 34.55
C ILE A 124 16.49 -5.96 35.79
N ASP A 125 17.62 -5.25 35.87
CA ASP A 125 18.38 -5.16 37.12
C ASP A 125 17.80 -4.03 38.00
N PRO A 126 17.17 -4.36 39.13
CA PRO A 126 16.53 -3.34 39.97
C PRO A 126 17.52 -2.35 40.57
N ALA A 127 18.81 -2.71 40.68
CA ALA A 127 19.85 -1.84 41.24
C ALA A 127 20.39 -0.82 40.20
N GLN A 128 20.27 -1.08 38.90
CA GLN A 128 20.88 -0.28 37.82
C GLN A 128 19.86 0.32 36.84
N THR A 129 18.59 0.31 37.20
CA THR A 129 17.55 0.81 36.28
C THR A 129 17.58 2.33 36.11
N VAL A 130 17.39 2.78 34.87
CA VAL A 130 17.15 4.21 34.54
C VAL A 130 15.68 4.59 34.65
N ARG A 131 14.79 3.59 34.70
CA ARG A 131 13.33 3.77 34.81
C ARG A 131 12.92 4.15 36.23
N GLN A 132 11.84 4.92 36.38
CA GLN A 132 11.21 5.23 37.64
C GLN A 132 9.88 4.48 37.74
N PHE A 133 9.68 3.73 38.80
CA PHE A 133 8.50 2.90 39.03
C PHE A 133 7.66 3.46 40.18
N ALA A 134 6.37 3.67 39.94
CA ALA A 134 5.38 4.00 40.95
C ALA A 134 4.64 2.70 41.34
N VAL A 135 4.88 2.17 42.50
CA VAL A 135 4.20 0.98 43.04
C VAL A 135 2.84 1.38 43.59
N SER A 136 1.76 0.74 43.11
CA SER A 136 0.39 0.95 43.60
C SER A 136 0.07 0.02 44.79
N GLU A 137 0.57 -1.20 44.75
CA GLU A 137 0.36 -2.21 45.81
C GLU A 137 1.58 -3.15 45.88
N GLY A 138 1.94 -3.60 47.08
CA GLY A 138 3.09 -4.49 47.30
C GLY A 138 4.43 -3.77 47.22
N ARG A 139 5.39 -4.36 46.53
CA ARG A 139 6.74 -3.81 46.33
C ARG A 139 7.28 -4.04 44.92
N PHE A 140 8.26 -3.26 44.51
CA PHE A 140 9.05 -3.52 43.33
C PHE A 140 10.10 -4.65 43.57
N LEU A 141 10.72 -5.09 42.46
CA LEU A 141 11.83 -6.07 42.52
C LEU A 141 12.98 -5.58 43.39
N GLN A 142 13.63 -6.49 44.04
CA GLN A 142 14.84 -6.24 44.85
C GLN A 142 15.99 -7.06 44.34
N GLU A 143 17.20 -6.63 44.64
CA GLU A 143 18.41 -7.37 44.30
C GLU A 143 18.37 -8.77 44.92
N GLY A 144 18.59 -9.81 44.11
CA GLY A 144 18.55 -11.22 44.54
C GLY A 144 17.16 -11.88 44.46
N ASP A 145 16.12 -11.15 44.07
CA ASP A 145 14.82 -11.76 43.83
C ASP A 145 14.86 -12.78 42.67
N THR A 146 14.25 -13.94 42.88
CA THR A 146 14.13 -15.02 41.91
C THR A 146 12.72 -15.62 41.96
N GLY A 147 12.14 -15.94 40.79
CA GLY A 147 10.81 -16.54 40.72
C GLY A 147 9.68 -15.58 41.15
N VAL A 148 9.93 -14.28 41.14
CA VAL A 148 8.94 -13.23 41.44
C VAL A 148 8.73 -12.29 40.26
N ALA A 149 7.55 -11.71 40.19
CA ALA A 149 7.18 -10.77 39.13
C ALA A 149 6.38 -9.57 39.67
N VAL A 150 6.50 -8.45 38.99
CA VAL A 150 5.73 -7.23 39.22
C VAL A 150 4.85 -6.96 38.00
N PHE A 151 3.56 -6.71 38.23
CA PHE A 151 2.55 -6.57 37.22
C PHE A 151 2.05 -5.12 37.11
N PRO A 152 1.54 -4.68 35.97
CA PRO A 152 0.83 -3.41 35.88
C PRO A 152 -0.57 -3.53 36.50
N ALA A 153 -1.07 -2.45 37.13
CA ALA A 153 -2.38 -2.43 37.79
C ALA A 153 -3.54 -2.79 36.85
N GLY A 154 -3.45 -2.41 35.56
CA GLY A 154 -4.46 -2.72 34.56
C GLY A 154 -4.71 -4.22 34.34
N ILE A 155 -3.74 -5.09 34.58
CA ILE A 155 -3.95 -6.55 34.50
C ILE A 155 -4.85 -7.02 35.65
N ALA A 156 -4.75 -6.43 36.84
CA ALA A 156 -5.61 -6.79 37.98
C ALA A 156 -7.11 -6.43 37.71
N GLU A 157 -7.38 -5.46 36.85
CA GLU A 157 -8.75 -5.13 36.40
C GLU A 157 -9.32 -6.19 35.46
N LEU A 158 -8.45 -6.78 34.62
CA LEU A 158 -8.80 -7.82 33.65
C LEU A 158 -8.93 -9.22 34.31
N ALA A 159 -8.13 -9.47 35.33
CA ALA A 159 -8.08 -10.73 36.09
C ALA A 159 -8.10 -10.45 37.61
N PRO A 160 -9.31 -10.21 38.20
CA PRO A 160 -9.46 -9.84 39.61
C PRO A 160 -8.96 -10.86 40.65
N GLU A 161 -8.70 -12.10 40.23
CA GLU A 161 -8.10 -13.14 41.03
C GLU A 161 -6.59 -12.94 41.30
N LEU A 162 -5.94 -12.07 40.52
CA LEU A 162 -4.51 -11.76 40.69
C LEU A 162 -4.32 -10.74 41.82
N ALA A 163 -3.61 -11.14 42.86
CA ALA A 163 -3.29 -10.31 44.02
C ALA A 163 -1.82 -10.50 44.42
N VAL A 164 -1.29 -9.58 45.18
CA VAL A 164 0.06 -9.74 45.78
C VAL A 164 0.12 -11.03 46.61
N GLY A 165 1.13 -11.86 46.31
CA GLY A 165 1.32 -13.18 46.93
C GLY A 165 0.69 -14.35 46.15
N THR A 166 -0.12 -14.09 45.11
CA THR A 166 -0.61 -15.17 44.22
C THR A 166 0.47 -15.58 43.20
N THR A 167 0.38 -16.81 42.73
CA THR A 167 1.27 -17.32 41.69
C THR A 167 0.62 -17.22 40.33
N PHE A 168 1.40 -16.81 39.35
CA PHE A 168 0.97 -16.67 37.95
C PHE A 168 1.90 -17.48 37.03
N PRO A 169 1.38 -18.29 36.10
CA PRO A 169 2.20 -18.99 35.13
C PRO A 169 2.68 -18.05 34.04
N LEU A 170 4.00 -17.80 34.00
CA LEU A 170 4.66 -17.08 32.93
C LEU A 170 5.16 -18.06 31.87
N VAL A 171 5.02 -17.66 30.62
CA VAL A 171 5.52 -18.40 29.46
C VAL A 171 7.04 -18.30 29.40
N THR A 172 7.70 -19.43 29.24
CA THR A 172 9.15 -19.52 29.04
C THR A 172 9.47 -20.44 27.87
N ALA A 173 10.71 -20.45 27.40
CA ALA A 173 11.15 -21.37 26.36
C ALA A 173 10.95 -22.85 26.75
N GLY A 174 11.09 -23.19 28.04
CA GLY A 174 10.88 -24.53 28.59
C GLY A 174 9.41 -24.81 28.98
N GLY A 175 8.44 -23.99 28.61
CA GLY A 175 7.03 -24.12 29.00
C GLY A 175 6.64 -23.14 30.13
N LEU A 176 5.57 -23.46 30.86
CA LEU A 176 5.05 -22.59 31.92
C LEU A 176 5.90 -22.68 33.19
N LYS A 177 6.34 -21.52 33.67
CA LYS A 177 7.03 -21.40 34.98
C LYS A 177 6.20 -20.48 35.88
N LEU A 178 6.01 -20.93 37.14
CA LEU A 178 5.22 -20.17 38.11
C LEU A 178 6.05 -19.03 38.72
N TYR A 179 5.52 -17.81 38.69
CA TYR A 179 6.10 -16.65 39.36
C TYR A 179 5.14 -16.12 40.42
N THR A 180 5.67 -15.65 41.54
CA THR A 180 4.88 -15.05 42.63
C THR A 180 4.75 -13.54 42.37
N ILE A 181 3.55 -13.00 42.35
CA ILE A 181 3.31 -11.56 42.22
C ILE A 181 3.70 -10.87 43.52
N VAL A 182 4.69 -9.96 43.47
CA VAL A 182 5.19 -9.22 44.65
C VAL A 182 4.70 -7.77 44.69
N GLY A 183 4.12 -7.25 43.58
CA GLY A 183 3.54 -5.94 43.56
C GLY A 183 2.89 -5.59 42.23
N PHE A 184 2.14 -4.51 42.26
CA PHE A 184 1.50 -3.89 41.08
C PHE A 184 2.04 -2.49 40.89
N LEU A 185 2.31 -2.12 39.67
CA LEU A 185 2.69 -0.76 39.29
C LEU A 185 1.46 0.06 38.95
N ALA A 186 1.41 1.32 39.44
CA ALA A 186 0.44 2.29 38.93
C ALA A 186 0.55 2.39 37.39
N GLU A 187 -0.56 2.68 36.73
CA GLU A 187 -0.59 2.79 35.26
C GLU A 187 0.51 3.73 34.78
N GLN A 188 1.49 3.15 34.16
CA GLN A 188 2.54 3.81 33.39
C GLN A 188 2.67 3.01 32.10
N GLY A 189 2.31 3.61 30.98
CA GLY A 189 2.57 3.02 29.69
C GLY A 189 1.37 2.69 28.81
N ASN A 190 1.60 1.86 27.82
CA ASN A 190 0.61 1.51 26.81
C ASN A 190 -0.40 0.48 27.38
N PRO A 191 -1.68 0.83 27.52
CA PRO A 191 -2.71 -0.11 28.01
C PRO A 191 -2.84 -1.37 27.11
N SER A 192 -2.41 -1.28 25.86
CA SER A 192 -2.53 -2.35 24.86
C SER A 192 -1.40 -3.39 24.91
N ALA A 193 -0.33 -3.15 25.65
CA ALA A 193 0.77 -4.08 25.81
C ALA A 193 1.34 -3.97 27.23
N PRO A 194 0.66 -4.57 28.23
CA PRO A 194 1.06 -4.51 29.63
C PRO A 194 2.44 -5.15 29.81
N GLU A 195 3.28 -4.50 30.64
CA GLU A 195 4.64 -4.95 30.92
C GLU A 195 4.69 -5.69 32.26
N ILE A 196 5.24 -6.91 32.23
CA ILE A 196 5.53 -7.70 33.43
C ILE A 196 7.03 -7.63 33.67
N TYR A 197 7.42 -7.26 34.88
CA TYR A 197 8.81 -7.09 35.25
C TYR A 197 9.28 -8.29 36.09
N VAL A 198 10.42 -8.85 35.70
CA VAL A 198 11.14 -9.91 36.46
C VAL A 198 12.62 -9.52 36.59
N SER A 199 13.36 -10.20 37.44
CA SER A 199 14.81 -9.99 37.52
C SER A 199 15.47 -10.34 36.17
N LEU A 200 16.55 -9.62 35.81
CA LEU A 200 17.30 -9.92 34.58
C LEU A 200 17.78 -11.37 34.49
N PRO A 201 18.33 -11.97 35.51
CA PRO A 201 18.70 -13.41 35.48
C PRO A 201 17.48 -14.33 35.25
N ASP A 202 16.32 -14.02 35.86
CA ASP A 202 15.09 -14.81 35.63
C ASP A 202 14.60 -14.70 34.18
N ALA A 203 14.63 -13.48 33.58
CA ALA A 203 14.30 -13.30 32.18
C ALA A 203 15.27 -14.04 31.25
N GLN A 204 16.56 -13.94 31.51
CA GLN A 204 17.62 -14.67 30.79
C GLN A 204 17.40 -16.17 30.81
N SER A 205 17.04 -16.68 32.00
CA SER A 205 16.70 -18.11 32.16
C SER A 205 15.42 -18.49 31.46
N ALA A 206 14.38 -17.66 31.58
CA ALA A 206 13.08 -17.91 30.96
C ALA A 206 13.14 -17.90 29.44
N LEU A 207 13.99 -17.05 28.87
CA LEU A 207 14.16 -16.86 27.43
C LEU A 207 15.36 -17.63 26.84
N ASN A 208 16.00 -18.48 27.66
CA ASN A 208 17.19 -19.25 27.26
C ASN A 208 18.32 -18.39 26.65
N GLN A 209 18.53 -17.18 27.18
CA GLN A 209 19.54 -16.22 26.72
C GLN A 209 20.52 -15.83 27.88
N PRO A 210 21.35 -16.72 28.34
CA PRO A 210 22.22 -16.47 29.50
C PRO A 210 23.20 -15.32 29.20
N ALA A 211 23.27 -14.36 30.11
CA ALA A 211 24.17 -13.21 30.07
C ALA A 211 23.96 -12.24 28.87
N LEU A 212 22.83 -12.33 28.16
CA LEU A 212 22.50 -11.47 27.03
C LEU A 212 21.40 -10.47 27.39
N ILE A 213 21.42 -9.34 26.69
CA ILE A 213 20.37 -8.29 26.67
C ILE A 213 20.02 -7.98 25.24
N ASN A 214 18.82 -7.44 24.97
CA ASN A 214 18.46 -7.01 23.64
C ASN A 214 18.24 -5.51 23.51
N THR A 215 18.20 -4.79 24.62
CA THR A 215 18.01 -3.33 24.63
C THR A 215 18.89 -2.70 25.72
N LEU A 216 19.54 -1.60 25.38
CA LEU A 216 20.17 -0.70 26.32
C LEU A 216 19.33 0.56 26.46
N GLU A 217 19.07 0.98 27.68
CA GLU A 217 18.39 2.20 28.02
C GLU A 217 19.36 3.21 28.60
N LEU A 218 19.39 4.40 28.07
CA LEU A 218 20.26 5.50 28.51
C LEU A 218 19.45 6.64 29.08
N ALA A 219 19.91 7.16 30.19
CA ALA A 219 19.51 8.46 30.71
C ALA A 219 20.62 9.48 30.43
N LEU A 220 20.27 10.59 29.80
CA LEU A 220 21.21 11.66 29.50
C LEU A 220 21.39 12.58 30.71
N VAL A 221 22.48 13.33 30.70
CA VAL A 221 22.72 14.40 31.68
C VAL A 221 21.71 15.53 31.43
N ALA A 222 21.16 16.12 32.49
CA ALA A 222 20.19 17.20 32.40
C ALA A 222 20.72 18.39 31.55
N GLY A 223 19.99 18.72 30.47
CA GLY A 223 20.37 19.77 29.53
C GLY A 223 21.29 19.36 28.38
N ALA A 224 21.63 18.07 28.26
CA ALA A 224 22.35 17.57 27.08
C ALA A 224 21.50 17.71 25.82
N ASP A 225 22.14 18.08 24.72
CA ASP A 225 21.51 18.09 23.39
C ASP A 225 21.33 16.63 22.93
N ARG A 226 20.05 16.22 22.73
CA ARG A 226 19.70 14.86 22.37
C ARG A 226 20.26 14.44 21.01
N ASP A 227 20.25 15.33 20.03
CA ASP A 227 20.73 15.02 18.67
C ASP A 227 22.24 14.89 18.65
N ALA A 228 22.97 15.77 19.33
CA ALA A 228 24.43 15.69 19.47
C ALA A 228 24.85 14.46 20.28
N SER A 229 24.12 14.13 21.35
CA SER A 229 24.37 12.92 22.15
C SER A 229 24.11 11.66 21.34
N SER A 230 23.03 11.60 20.57
CA SER A 230 22.69 10.48 19.69
C SER A 230 23.78 10.22 18.64
N ALA A 231 24.30 11.30 18.01
CA ALA A 231 25.40 11.20 17.03
C ALA A 231 26.69 10.66 17.68
N SER A 232 27.02 11.14 18.89
CA SER A 232 28.21 10.69 19.64
C SER A 232 28.09 9.21 20.08
N ILE A 233 26.90 8.79 20.50
CA ILE A 233 26.61 7.41 20.89
C ILE A 233 26.76 6.47 19.68
N LEU A 234 26.16 6.82 18.52
CA LEU A 234 26.31 6.01 17.29
C LEU A 234 27.75 5.92 16.84
N GLN A 235 28.50 7.02 16.92
CA GLN A 235 29.92 7.01 16.56
C GLN A 235 30.75 6.08 17.48
N THR A 236 30.35 5.97 18.75
CA THR A 236 31.03 5.09 19.73
C THR A 236 30.68 3.63 19.52
N LEU A 237 29.41 3.34 19.15
CA LEU A 237 28.90 1.98 18.99
C LEU A 237 29.23 1.36 17.62
N GLY A 238 29.39 2.20 16.58
CA GLY A 238 29.55 1.75 15.19
C GLY A 238 28.25 1.25 14.57
N ASP A 239 28.39 0.64 13.37
CA ASP A 239 27.25 0.30 12.48
C ASP A 239 26.38 -0.89 12.98
N GLY A 240 26.79 -1.57 14.08
CA GLY A 240 26.05 -2.71 14.61
C GLY A 240 24.87 -2.36 15.51
N PHE A 241 24.64 -1.08 15.78
CA PHE A 241 23.59 -0.62 16.69
C PHE A 241 22.77 0.52 16.09
N GLN A 242 21.50 0.58 16.52
CA GLN A 242 20.56 1.62 16.12
C GLN A 242 19.90 2.27 17.34
N LEU A 243 19.52 3.53 17.20
CA LEU A 243 18.89 4.30 18.27
C LEU A 243 17.38 4.41 18.04
N ASN A 244 16.62 4.27 19.14
CA ASN A 244 15.17 4.51 19.19
C ASN A 244 14.34 3.67 18.18
N ALA A 245 14.89 2.58 17.69
CA ALA A 245 14.16 1.61 16.89
C ALA A 245 13.95 0.32 17.70
N PRO A 246 12.76 -0.25 17.69
CA PRO A 246 12.51 -1.52 18.34
C PRO A 246 13.24 -2.65 17.61
N ALA A 247 13.70 -3.64 18.34
CA ALA A 247 14.26 -4.86 17.76
C ALA A 247 13.22 -5.50 16.80
N GLY A 248 13.64 -5.90 15.61
CA GLY A 248 12.78 -6.59 14.62
C GLY A 248 11.80 -5.72 13.83
N SER A 249 11.84 -4.38 13.98
CA SER A 249 10.94 -3.49 13.24
C SER A 249 11.27 -3.34 11.75
N SER A 250 12.50 -3.62 11.33
CA SER A 250 12.99 -3.41 9.96
C SER A 250 12.26 -4.25 8.91
N SER A 251 11.95 -5.51 9.22
CA SER A 251 11.24 -6.41 8.31
C SER A 251 9.81 -5.98 8.03
N ILE A 252 9.11 -5.46 9.04
CA ILE A 252 7.74 -4.94 8.91
C ILE A 252 7.75 -3.61 8.15
N LEU A 253 8.74 -2.76 8.43
CA LEU A 253 8.91 -1.49 7.72
C LEU A 253 9.12 -1.73 6.21
N GLY A 254 9.95 -2.69 5.83
CA GLY A 254 10.16 -3.08 4.44
C GLY A 254 8.88 -3.57 3.75
N ALA A 255 8.07 -4.39 4.42
CA ALA A 255 6.78 -4.84 3.88
C ALA A 255 5.77 -3.68 3.72
N LEU A 256 5.79 -2.70 4.64
CA LEU A 256 4.97 -1.51 4.55
C LEU A 256 5.40 -0.58 3.40
N GLU A 257 6.69 -0.46 3.12
CA GLU A 257 7.20 0.35 1.99
C GLU A 257 6.67 -0.12 0.64
N ILE A 258 6.53 -1.42 0.46
CA ILE A 258 5.95 -1.98 -0.78
C ILE A 258 4.46 -1.64 -0.88
N GLY A 259 3.72 -1.75 0.22
CA GLY A 259 2.34 -1.26 0.30
C GLY A 259 2.24 0.22 -0.07
N LEU A 260 3.18 1.06 0.43
CA LEU A 260 3.30 2.47 0.08
C LEU A 260 3.45 2.70 -1.42
N ALA A 261 4.31 1.94 -2.09
CA ALA A 261 4.54 2.08 -3.52
C ALA A 261 3.25 1.81 -4.33
N LEU A 262 2.47 0.79 -3.96
CA LEU A 262 1.17 0.48 -4.57
C LEU A 262 0.15 1.61 -4.35
N PHE A 263 0.02 2.09 -3.14
CA PHE A 263 -0.90 3.18 -2.81
C PHE A 263 -0.50 4.50 -3.50
N ASN A 264 0.79 4.80 -3.58
CA ASN A 264 1.31 5.96 -4.29
C ASN A 264 0.99 5.88 -5.80
N LEU A 265 1.10 4.69 -6.40
CA LEU A 265 0.70 4.48 -7.79
C LEU A 265 -0.78 4.79 -8.00
N LEU A 266 -1.67 4.29 -7.12
CA LEU A 266 -3.10 4.58 -7.19
C LEU A 266 -3.40 6.07 -7.04
N GLY A 267 -2.74 6.72 -6.08
CA GLY A 267 -2.85 8.17 -5.90
C GLY A 267 -2.40 8.94 -7.14
N LEU A 268 -1.32 8.51 -7.77
CA LEU A 268 -0.79 9.10 -8.99
C LEU A 268 -1.72 8.90 -10.18
N LEU A 269 -2.33 7.72 -10.34
CA LEU A 269 -3.35 7.44 -11.36
C LEU A 269 -4.62 8.28 -11.16
N ALA A 270 -5.06 8.45 -9.91
CA ALA A 270 -6.20 9.31 -9.58
C ALA A 270 -5.89 10.79 -9.88
N LEU A 271 -4.69 11.25 -9.55
CA LEU A 271 -4.23 12.60 -9.88
C LEU A 271 -4.16 12.80 -11.39
N PHE A 272 -3.65 11.82 -12.12
CA PHE A 272 -3.59 11.85 -13.59
C PHE A 272 -4.98 11.93 -14.20
N LEU A 273 -5.95 11.15 -13.71
CA LEU A 273 -7.35 11.25 -14.12
C LEU A 273 -7.92 12.63 -13.82
N GLY A 274 -7.68 13.16 -12.62
CA GLY A 274 -8.09 14.53 -12.24
C GLY A 274 -7.51 15.59 -13.18
N ALA A 275 -6.19 15.53 -13.44
CA ALA A 275 -5.50 16.42 -14.38
C ALA A 275 -6.10 16.34 -15.79
N PHE A 276 -6.37 15.13 -16.25
CA PHE A 276 -6.98 14.91 -17.57
C PHE A 276 -8.40 15.47 -17.66
N LEU A 277 -9.20 15.31 -16.61
CA LEU A 277 -10.56 15.89 -16.55
C LEU A 277 -10.53 17.42 -16.54
N ILE A 278 -9.60 18.02 -15.81
CA ILE A 278 -9.39 19.48 -15.81
C ILE A 278 -8.99 19.95 -17.20
N PHE A 279 -7.98 19.31 -17.79
CA PHE A 279 -7.51 19.62 -19.15
C PHE A 279 -8.66 19.55 -20.17
N ASN A 280 -9.43 18.45 -20.15
CA ASN A 280 -10.57 18.26 -21.04
C ASN A 280 -11.63 19.35 -20.87
N THR A 281 -11.96 19.71 -19.65
CA THR A 281 -12.97 20.74 -19.37
C THR A 281 -12.49 22.12 -19.84
N PHE A 282 -11.28 22.52 -19.52
CA PHE A 282 -10.74 23.82 -19.96
C PHE A 282 -10.57 23.88 -21.47
N ARG A 283 -10.17 22.79 -22.12
CA ARG A 283 -10.16 22.72 -23.60
C ARG A 283 -11.54 22.98 -24.20
N THR A 284 -12.56 22.38 -23.61
CA THR A 284 -13.95 22.59 -24.06
C THR A 284 -14.42 24.03 -23.80
N VAL A 285 -14.07 24.59 -22.62
CA VAL A 285 -14.35 26.02 -22.32
C VAL A 285 -13.75 26.94 -23.36
N VAL A 286 -12.51 26.68 -23.75
CA VAL A 286 -11.80 27.50 -24.75
C VAL A 286 -12.50 27.40 -26.12
N ILE A 287 -12.96 26.23 -26.52
CA ILE A 287 -13.67 26.03 -27.79
C ILE A 287 -14.99 26.78 -27.79
N GLU A 288 -15.79 26.64 -26.70
CA GLU A 288 -17.06 27.36 -26.58
C GLU A 288 -16.90 28.89 -26.58
N ARG A 289 -15.84 29.40 -25.93
CA ARG A 289 -15.58 30.83 -25.83
C ARG A 289 -14.72 31.36 -26.97
N ARG A 290 -14.50 30.57 -28.04
CA ARG A 290 -13.60 30.96 -29.13
C ARG A 290 -14.02 32.27 -29.77
N HIS A 291 -15.33 32.51 -29.94
CA HIS A 291 -15.90 33.77 -30.48
C HIS A 291 -15.66 34.92 -29.48
N ASP A 292 -15.96 34.75 -28.21
CA ASP A 292 -15.75 35.78 -27.17
C ASP A 292 -14.28 36.16 -27.05
N ILE A 293 -13.39 35.13 -27.07
CA ILE A 293 -11.95 35.33 -27.04
C ILE A 293 -11.47 36.09 -28.29
N ALA A 294 -12.02 35.75 -29.47
CA ALA A 294 -11.68 36.43 -30.70
C ALA A 294 -12.15 37.89 -30.69
N MET A 295 -13.33 38.18 -30.16
CA MET A 295 -13.82 39.54 -29.96
C MET A 295 -12.94 40.34 -28.99
N LEU A 296 -12.59 39.77 -27.82
CA LEU A 296 -11.68 40.39 -26.86
C LEU A 296 -10.32 40.72 -27.48
N ARG A 297 -9.81 39.81 -28.32
CA ARG A 297 -8.57 40.06 -29.06
C ARG A 297 -8.70 41.09 -30.14
N ALA A 298 -9.85 41.18 -30.82
CA ALA A 298 -10.12 42.19 -31.82
C ALA A 298 -10.19 43.61 -31.24
N ILE A 299 -10.66 43.77 -30.01
CA ILE A 299 -10.64 45.03 -29.26
C ILE A 299 -9.32 45.29 -28.48
N GLY A 300 -8.27 44.45 -28.68
CA GLY A 300 -6.92 44.74 -28.22
C GLY A 300 -6.43 43.92 -27.06
N ALA A 301 -7.15 42.88 -26.58
CA ALA A 301 -6.62 41.98 -25.55
C ALA A 301 -5.40 41.19 -26.05
N THR A 302 -4.34 41.18 -25.28
CA THR A 302 -3.09 40.46 -25.58
C THR A 302 -3.21 38.97 -25.36
N GLN A 303 -2.37 38.17 -26.04
CA GLN A 303 -2.28 36.71 -25.80
C GLN A 303 -2.05 36.37 -24.32
N ARG A 304 -1.20 37.14 -23.66
CA ARG A 304 -0.85 36.96 -22.26
C ARG A 304 -2.06 37.18 -21.34
N GLN A 305 -2.86 38.20 -21.59
CA GLN A 305 -4.09 38.51 -20.83
C GLN A 305 -5.13 37.40 -20.95
N ILE A 306 -5.36 36.84 -22.14
CA ILE A 306 -6.28 35.69 -22.33
C ILE A 306 -5.76 34.45 -21.61
N THR A 307 -4.46 34.14 -21.74
CA THR A 307 -3.85 33.02 -21.04
C THR A 307 -3.97 33.19 -19.53
N GLN A 308 -3.66 34.36 -18.99
CA GLN A 308 -3.78 34.66 -17.57
C GLN A 308 -5.21 34.52 -17.06
N MET A 309 -6.20 34.99 -17.78
CA MET A 309 -7.61 34.87 -17.43
C MET A 309 -8.02 33.39 -17.18
N ILE A 310 -7.65 32.49 -18.10
CA ILE A 310 -7.98 31.06 -18.01
C ILE A 310 -7.15 30.37 -16.91
N VAL A 311 -5.87 30.71 -16.74
CA VAL A 311 -5.01 30.16 -15.67
C VAL A 311 -5.54 30.58 -14.29
N ILE A 312 -6.03 31.81 -14.13
CA ILE A 312 -6.63 32.24 -12.87
C ILE A 312 -7.93 31.47 -12.59
N GLU A 313 -8.76 31.24 -13.64
CA GLU A 313 -9.97 30.43 -13.52
C GLU A 313 -9.63 28.99 -13.06
N SER A 314 -8.58 28.37 -13.63
CA SER A 314 -8.11 27.04 -13.20
C SER A 314 -7.51 27.04 -11.79
N LEU A 315 -6.79 28.11 -11.41
CA LEU A 315 -6.26 28.28 -10.07
C LEU A 315 -7.37 28.36 -9.01
N VAL A 316 -8.42 29.18 -9.27
CA VAL A 316 -9.55 29.30 -8.35
C VAL A 316 -10.26 27.96 -8.16
N GLN A 317 -10.52 27.23 -9.26
CA GLN A 317 -11.11 25.90 -9.18
C GLN A 317 -10.17 24.92 -8.49
N GLY A 318 -8.85 25.02 -8.73
CA GLY A 318 -7.82 24.25 -8.05
C GLY A 318 -7.85 24.45 -6.55
N VAL A 319 -7.87 25.71 -6.09
CA VAL A 319 -7.91 26.05 -4.66
C VAL A 319 -9.19 25.56 -4.00
N VAL A 320 -10.35 25.86 -4.59
CA VAL A 320 -11.66 25.44 -4.06
C VAL A 320 -11.75 23.90 -4.03
N GLY A 321 -11.36 23.24 -5.12
CA GLY A 321 -11.35 21.79 -5.21
C GLY A 321 -10.40 21.14 -4.20
N THR A 322 -9.24 21.76 -3.99
CA THR A 322 -8.26 21.29 -2.99
C THR A 322 -8.80 21.40 -1.57
N ILE A 323 -9.39 22.53 -1.19
CA ILE A 323 -9.96 22.70 0.15
C ILE A 323 -11.06 21.66 0.42
N ILE A 324 -11.99 21.50 -0.51
CA ILE A 324 -13.05 20.48 -0.40
C ILE A 324 -12.45 19.08 -0.43
N GLY A 325 -11.43 18.86 -1.26
CA GLY A 325 -10.72 17.58 -1.40
C GLY A 325 -9.99 17.16 -0.11
N LEU A 326 -9.37 18.10 0.60
CA LEU A 326 -8.75 17.84 1.89
C LEU A 326 -9.79 17.43 2.95
N VAL A 327 -10.93 18.09 3.01
CA VAL A 327 -12.02 17.72 3.93
C VAL A 327 -12.56 16.32 3.58
N PHE A 328 -12.82 16.07 2.31
CA PHE A 328 -13.33 14.76 1.86
C PHE A 328 -12.29 13.65 2.04
N GLY A 329 -11.02 13.93 1.79
CA GLY A 329 -9.91 13.01 2.01
C GLY A 329 -9.71 12.66 3.47
N PHE A 330 -9.89 13.63 4.37
CA PHE A 330 -9.91 13.36 5.81
C PHE A 330 -11.06 12.42 6.20
N LEU A 331 -12.26 12.66 5.69
CA LEU A 331 -13.40 11.77 5.94
C LEU A 331 -13.18 10.36 5.36
N MET A 332 -12.56 10.26 4.19
CA MET A 332 -12.17 8.97 3.61
C MET A 332 -11.11 8.26 4.45
N ALA A 333 -10.10 8.98 4.92
CA ALA A 333 -9.08 8.43 5.81
C ALA A 333 -9.70 7.94 7.12
N TRP A 334 -10.57 8.72 7.71
CA TRP A 334 -11.29 8.34 8.91
C TRP A 334 -12.15 7.07 8.71
N ALA A 335 -12.90 7.00 7.60
CA ALA A 335 -13.66 5.82 7.25
C ALA A 335 -12.76 4.61 6.97
N GLY A 336 -11.63 4.81 6.29
CA GLY A 336 -10.63 3.77 6.03
C GLY A 336 -10.04 3.20 7.32
N VAL A 337 -9.66 4.06 8.26
CA VAL A 337 -9.18 3.65 9.59
C VAL A 337 -10.26 2.90 10.36
N ALA A 338 -11.52 3.36 10.31
CA ALA A 338 -12.63 2.68 10.97
C ALA A 338 -12.90 1.27 10.39
N LEU A 339 -12.75 1.10 9.07
CA LEU A 339 -12.88 -0.20 8.40
C LEU A 339 -11.67 -1.11 8.66
N MET A 340 -10.47 -0.54 8.72
CA MET A 340 -9.25 -1.28 9.03
C MET A 340 -9.10 -1.58 10.54
N GLY A 341 -9.81 -0.86 11.40
CA GLY A 341 -9.72 -1.00 12.85
C GLY A 341 -9.99 -2.43 13.32
N GLY A 342 -10.98 -3.10 12.75
CA GLY A 342 -11.28 -4.49 13.06
C GLY A 342 -10.17 -5.46 12.64
N ILE A 343 -9.55 -5.24 11.47
CA ILE A 343 -8.41 -6.02 10.99
C ILE A 343 -7.19 -5.75 11.89
N TRP A 344 -6.97 -4.48 12.23
CA TRP A 344 -5.87 -4.05 13.07
C TRP A 344 -5.98 -4.60 14.50
N GLU A 345 -7.17 -4.58 15.08
CA GLU A 345 -7.48 -5.11 16.40
C GLU A 345 -7.38 -6.65 16.44
N THR A 346 -7.87 -7.33 15.41
CA THR A 346 -7.86 -8.80 15.33
C THR A 346 -6.46 -9.37 15.11
N TYR A 347 -5.66 -8.78 14.22
CA TYR A 347 -4.36 -9.34 13.80
C TYR A 347 -3.14 -8.73 14.48
N LEU A 348 -3.22 -7.49 14.94
CA LEU A 348 -2.13 -6.82 15.64
C LEU A 348 -2.41 -6.61 17.13
N ASN A 349 -3.63 -6.93 17.59
CA ASN A 349 -4.09 -6.81 18.98
C ASN A 349 -3.65 -5.49 19.63
N ARG A 350 -3.75 -4.39 18.89
CA ARG A 350 -3.22 -3.08 19.27
C ARG A 350 -4.30 -2.03 19.23
N GLY A 351 -4.24 -1.09 20.17
CA GLY A 351 -5.24 -0.03 20.37
C GLY A 351 -5.59 0.77 19.12
N THR A 352 -6.64 1.53 19.22
CA THR A 352 -7.27 2.29 18.14
C THR A 352 -6.27 3.13 17.35
N LEU A 353 -6.22 2.91 16.03
CA LEU A 353 -5.51 3.77 15.09
C LEU A 353 -6.01 5.22 15.24
N SER A 354 -5.18 6.10 15.75
CA SER A 354 -5.46 7.54 15.76
C SER A 354 -4.96 8.18 14.48
N LEU A 355 -5.83 8.93 13.80
CA LEU A 355 -5.42 9.72 12.64
C LEU A 355 -4.62 10.93 13.08
N GLU A 356 -3.34 10.95 12.81
CA GLU A 356 -2.48 12.11 13.00
C GLU A 356 -2.43 12.96 11.72
N VAL A 357 -2.99 14.18 11.79
CA VAL A 357 -2.94 15.12 10.67
C VAL A 357 -1.55 15.76 10.62
N ASN A 358 -0.69 15.22 9.80
CA ASN A 358 0.63 15.81 9.58
C ASN A 358 0.53 17.00 8.61
N LEU A 359 1.10 18.14 9.00
CA LEU A 359 1.11 19.36 8.18
C LEU A 359 1.80 19.14 6.82
N SER A 360 2.79 18.26 6.76
CA SER A 360 3.48 17.91 5.51
C SER A 360 2.53 17.20 4.53
N ALA A 361 1.70 16.27 4.99
CA ALA A 361 0.71 15.59 4.15
C ALA A 361 -0.33 16.58 3.58
N VAL A 362 -0.79 17.52 4.41
CA VAL A 362 -1.68 18.62 3.97
C VAL A 362 -0.99 19.48 2.91
N ALA A 363 0.26 19.88 3.14
CA ALA A 363 1.02 20.73 2.21
C ALA A 363 1.29 20.04 0.88
N VAL A 364 1.66 18.74 0.90
CA VAL A 364 1.89 17.94 -0.31
C VAL A 364 0.61 17.77 -1.10
N ALA A 365 -0.49 17.36 -0.48
CA ALA A 365 -1.77 17.18 -1.15
C ALA A 365 -2.31 18.50 -1.71
N ALA A 366 -2.21 19.60 -0.95
CA ALA A 366 -2.61 20.92 -1.39
C ALA A 366 -1.74 21.41 -2.55
N GLY A 367 -0.43 21.27 -2.44
CA GLY A 367 0.52 21.62 -3.50
C GLY A 367 0.25 20.86 -4.80
N LEU A 368 0.12 19.53 -4.72
CA LEU A 368 -0.19 18.67 -5.86
C LEU A 368 -1.53 19.03 -6.50
N GLY A 369 -2.59 19.26 -5.72
CA GLY A 369 -3.91 19.63 -6.24
C GLY A 369 -3.88 20.95 -6.99
N ILE A 370 -3.27 22.00 -6.42
CA ILE A 370 -3.18 23.32 -7.05
C ILE A 370 -2.27 23.29 -8.29
N VAL A 371 -1.08 22.67 -8.17
CA VAL A 371 -0.13 22.57 -9.30
C VAL A 371 -0.76 21.80 -10.46
N THR A 372 -1.41 20.67 -10.17
CA THR A 372 -2.09 19.85 -11.18
C THR A 372 -3.18 20.65 -11.89
N ALA A 373 -4.00 21.41 -11.16
CA ALA A 373 -5.04 22.24 -11.74
C ALA A 373 -4.47 23.33 -12.66
N VAL A 374 -3.40 24.00 -12.23
CA VAL A 374 -2.73 25.04 -13.00
C VAL A 374 -2.06 24.47 -14.25
N VAL A 375 -1.31 23.36 -14.12
CA VAL A 375 -0.61 22.69 -15.23
C VAL A 375 -1.61 22.18 -16.27
N ALA A 376 -2.67 21.50 -15.82
CA ALA A 376 -3.72 20.99 -16.70
C ALA A 376 -4.49 22.11 -17.43
N GLY A 377 -4.70 23.25 -16.77
CA GLY A 377 -5.35 24.43 -17.35
C GLY A 377 -4.44 25.25 -18.26
N TYR A 378 -3.11 25.18 -18.09
CA TYR A 378 -2.15 25.99 -18.82
C TYR A 378 -2.12 25.72 -20.34
N LEU A 379 -2.14 24.44 -20.74
CA LEU A 379 -2.12 24.05 -22.16
C LEU A 379 -3.34 24.59 -22.93
N PRO A 380 -4.59 24.39 -22.46
CA PRO A 380 -5.76 25.01 -23.07
C PRO A 380 -5.69 26.55 -23.06
N ALA A 381 -5.23 27.15 -21.95
CA ALA A 381 -5.08 28.59 -21.83
C ALA A 381 -4.11 29.18 -22.88
N ARG A 382 -2.97 28.51 -23.08
CA ARG A 382 -2.00 28.92 -24.10
C ARG A 382 -2.58 28.79 -25.52
N SER A 383 -3.35 27.73 -25.80
CA SER A 383 -4.00 27.54 -27.09
C SER A 383 -5.04 28.63 -27.36
N ALA A 384 -5.81 29.00 -26.34
CA ALA A 384 -6.78 30.09 -26.40
C ALA A 384 -6.11 31.45 -26.72
N GLY A 385 -5.02 31.76 -26.00
CA GLY A 385 -4.23 32.97 -26.23
C GLY A 385 -3.68 33.10 -27.67
N ARG A 386 -3.40 31.98 -28.33
CA ARG A 386 -2.85 31.93 -29.68
C ARG A 386 -3.92 31.99 -30.80
N THR A 387 -5.20 31.89 -30.45
CA THR A 387 -6.29 31.92 -31.46
C THR A 387 -6.29 33.25 -32.20
N SER A 388 -6.19 33.21 -33.54
CA SER A 388 -6.27 34.40 -34.40
C SER A 388 -7.72 34.85 -34.55
N PRO A 389 -8.03 36.16 -34.46
CA PRO A 389 -9.40 36.67 -34.72
C PRO A 389 -9.93 36.26 -36.08
N LEU A 390 -9.04 36.14 -37.08
CA LEU A 390 -9.41 35.78 -38.44
C LEU A 390 -9.72 34.27 -38.60
N GLU A 391 -8.95 33.40 -37.89
CA GLU A 391 -9.16 31.96 -37.91
C GLU A 391 -10.40 31.52 -37.12
N ALA A 392 -10.82 32.31 -36.13
CA ALA A 392 -12.03 32.04 -35.37
C ALA A 392 -13.32 32.13 -36.19
N LEU A 393 -13.26 32.89 -37.32
CA LEU A 393 -14.37 33.08 -38.24
C LEU A 393 -14.37 32.12 -39.45
N ARG A 394 -13.31 31.27 -39.62
CA ARG A 394 -13.24 30.31 -40.72
C ARG A 394 -13.54 28.89 -40.25
N PRO A 395 -14.38 28.13 -40.98
CA PRO A 395 -14.56 26.70 -40.69
C PRO A 395 -13.32 25.90 -41.05
N ALA A 396 -12.96 24.90 -40.15
CA ALA A 396 -11.79 24.04 -40.36
C ALA A 396 -11.94 23.13 -41.59
N THR A 397 -10.89 23.02 -42.43
CA THR A 397 -10.91 22.16 -43.62
C THR A 397 -10.65 20.69 -43.30
N PRO A 398 -11.32 19.70 -43.98
CA PRO A 398 -11.22 18.27 -43.69
C PRO A 398 -9.81 17.65 -43.85
N ALA A 399 -8.95 18.23 -44.66
CA ALA A 399 -7.60 17.69 -44.95
C ALA A 399 -6.64 17.77 -43.75
N SER A 400 -6.80 18.75 -42.87
CA SER A 400 -5.95 18.92 -41.67
C SER A 400 -6.22 17.87 -40.62
N VAL A 401 -7.41 17.29 -40.56
CA VAL A 401 -7.83 16.29 -39.56
C VAL A 401 -7.18 14.94 -39.78
N GLN A 402 -7.00 14.50 -41.03
CA GLN A 402 -6.39 13.21 -41.36
C GLN A 402 -4.89 13.18 -41.11
N HIS A 403 -4.17 14.27 -41.37
CA HIS A 403 -2.75 14.38 -41.07
C HIS A 403 -2.50 14.39 -39.56
N ALA A 404 -3.31 15.12 -38.78
CA ALA A 404 -3.23 15.15 -37.33
C ALA A 404 -3.47 13.77 -36.71
N ALA A 405 -4.38 12.95 -37.25
CA ALA A 405 -4.65 11.61 -36.76
C ALA A 405 -3.48 10.64 -36.98
N ARG A 406 -2.77 10.70 -38.11
CA ARG A 406 -1.58 9.86 -38.37
C ARG A 406 -0.43 10.21 -37.44
N TRP A 407 -0.18 11.51 -37.23
CA TRP A 407 0.87 11.93 -36.28
C TRP A 407 0.54 11.56 -34.84
N SER A 408 -0.73 11.64 -34.44
CA SER A 408 -1.13 11.20 -33.08
C SER A 408 -0.90 9.71 -32.85
N LEU A 409 -1.09 8.86 -33.88
CA LEU A 409 -0.78 7.44 -33.78
C LEU A 409 0.74 7.21 -33.61
N ILE A 410 1.57 7.82 -34.45
CA ILE A 410 3.02 7.65 -34.41
C ILE A 410 3.60 8.13 -33.07
N VAL A 411 3.22 9.33 -32.64
CA VAL A 411 3.67 9.89 -31.37
C VAL A 411 3.16 9.05 -30.20
N GLY A 412 1.89 8.65 -30.21
CA GLY A 412 1.31 7.81 -29.16
C GLY A 412 1.99 6.45 -29.06
N MET A 413 2.23 5.76 -30.18
CA MET A 413 2.98 4.51 -30.21
C MET A 413 4.43 4.70 -29.74
N GLY A 414 5.10 5.76 -30.15
CA GLY A 414 6.46 6.08 -29.70
C GLY A 414 6.51 6.28 -28.18
N THR A 415 5.52 6.98 -27.60
CA THR A 415 5.41 7.16 -26.16
C THR A 415 5.12 5.85 -25.44
N MET A 416 4.28 4.98 -26.01
CA MET A 416 4.01 3.65 -25.44
C MET A 416 5.25 2.75 -25.50
N LEU A 417 6.01 2.77 -26.60
CA LEU A 417 7.27 2.02 -26.70
C LEU A 417 8.32 2.51 -25.68
N LEU A 418 8.43 3.83 -25.51
CA LEU A 418 9.30 4.42 -24.49
C LEU A 418 8.86 3.97 -23.08
N SER A 419 7.56 3.95 -22.82
CA SER A 419 6.99 3.44 -21.57
C SER A 419 7.36 1.98 -21.29
N VAL A 420 7.23 1.11 -22.31
CA VAL A 420 7.63 -0.29 -22.20
C VAL A 420 9.12 -0.41 -21.92
N GLY A 421 9.95 0.41 -22.57
CA GLY A 421 11.39 0.49 -22.27
C GLY A 421 11.66 0.87 -20.81
N LEU A 422 10.96 1.86 -20.28
CA LEU A 422 11.08 2.25 -18.86
C LEU A 422 10.62 1.14 -17.90
N LEU A 423 9.53 0.45 -18.22
CA LEU A 423 9.01 -0.66 -17.43
C LEU A 423 9.97 -1.86 -17.37
N LEU A 424 10.74 -2.10 -18.43
CA LEU A 424 11.65 -3.25 -18.53
C LEU A 424 13.06 -2.98 -18.02
N PHE A 425 13.50 -1.71 -17.95
CA PHE A 425 14.90 -1.37 -17.71
C PHE A 425 15.13 -0.41 -16.54
N THR A 426 14.09 -0.12 -15.72
CA THR A 426 14.23 0.81 -14.59
C THR A 426 13.59 0.26 -13.31
N ASP A 427 13.96 0.87 -12.17
CA ASP A 427 13.51 0.56 -10.82
C ASP A 427 12.00 0.82 -10.61
N SER A 428 11.49 0.55 -9.39
CA SER A 428 10.08 0.75 -9.00
C SER A 428 9.54 2.16 -9.31
N ASN A 429 10.34 3.20 -9.15
CA ASN A 429 10.00 4.58 -9.54
C ASN A 429 9.84 4.76 -11.05
N GLY A 430 10.62 4.04 -11.84
CA GLY A 430 10.51 3.98 -13.29
C GLY A 430 9.24 3.26 -13.73
N ALA A 431 8.80 2.24 -13.02
CA ALA A 431 7.56 1.51 -13.31
C ALA A 431 6.32 2.41 -13.20
N ALA A 432 6.20 3.23 -12.15
CA ALA A 432 5.11 4.19 -12.00
C ALA A 432 5.12 5.25 -13.11
N THR A 433 6.31 5.76 -13.45
CA THR A 433 6.50 6.71 -14.57
C THR A 433 6.16 6.06 -15.91
N GLY A 434 6.56 4.81 -16.11
CA GLY A 434 6.23 4.01 -17.29
C GLY A 434 4.72 3.84 -17.46
N ALA A 435 4.00 3.48 -16.41
CA ALA A 435 2.53 3.34 -16.44
C ALA A 435 1.83 4.63 -16.85
N LEU A 436 2.25 5.78 -16.32
CA LEU A 436 1.70 7.10 -16.72
C LEU A 436 2.02 7.45 -18.17
N LEU A 437 3.24 7.15 -18.63
CA LEU A 437 3.63 7.36 -20.02
C LEU A 437 2.83 6.46 -20.95
N PHE A 438 2.52 5.21 -20.56
CA PHE A 438 1.68 4.31 -21.33
C PHE A 438 0.27 4.90 -21.52
N LEU A 439 -0.36 5.32 -20.43
CA LEU A 439 -1.67 5.99 -20.48
C LEU A 439 -1.62 7.26 -21.32
N THR A 440 -0.58 8.06 -21.17
CA THR A 440 -0.38 9.28 -21.99
C THR A 440 -0.24 8.94 -23.48
N GLY A 441 0.52 7.89 -23.82
CA GLY A 441 0.64 7.39 -25.19
C GLY A 441 -0.69 6.93 -25.76
N MET A 442 -1.48 6.19 -24.98
CA MET A 442 -2.84 5.78 -25.34
C MET A 442 -3.77 6.96 -25.57
N LEU A 443 -3.71 8.00 -24.71
CA LEU A 443 -4.48 9.24 -24.88
C LEU A 443 -4.13 9.95 -26.18
N ILE A 444 -2.84 10.03 -26.50
CA ILE A 444 -2.38 10.64 -27.75
C ILE A 444 -2.81 9.82 -28.98
N ALA A 445 -2.79 8.48 -28.89
CA ALA A 445 -3.19 7.57 -29.96
C ALA A 445 -4.72 7.49 -30.13
N ALA A 446 -5.51 7.76 -29.10
CA ALA A 446 -6.96 7.58 -29.10
C ALA A 446 -7.72 8.19 -30.27
N PRO A 447 -7.42 9.41 -30.79
CA PRO A 447 -8.13 9.99 -31.92
C PRO A 447 -8.02 9.16 -33.22
N SER A 448 -6.90 8.47 -33.42
CA SER A 448 -6.70 7.59 -34.59
C SER A 448 -7.45 6.27 -34.49
N LEU A 449 -7.75 5.83 -33.27
CA LEU A 449 -8.45 4.57 -33.00
C LEU A 449 -9.98 4.69 -33.06
N VAL A 450 -10.53 5.90 -33.05
CA VAL A 450 -11.99 6.13 -33.13
C VAL A 450 -12.61 5.47 -34.36
N LEU A 451 -12.00 5.65 -35.53
CA LEU A 451 -12.55 5.14 -36.79
C LEU A 451 -12.50 3.60 -36.89
N PRO A 452 -11.38 2.92 -36.57
CA PRO A 452 -11.33 1.45 -36.56
C PRO A 452 -12.35 0.84 -35.59
N VAL A 453 -12.44 1.38 -34.38
CA VAL A 453 -13.35 0.86 -33.36
C VAL A 453 -14.81 1.12 -33.73
N ALA A 454 -15.13 2.32 -34.20
CA ALA A 454 -16.49 2.63 -34.70
C ALA A 454 -16.92 1.74 -35.88
N ARG A 455 -16.00 1.32 -36.75
CA ARG A 455 -16.26 0.35 -37.82
C ARG A 455 -16.48 -1.07 -37.27
N LEU A 456 -15.67 -1.51 -36.34
CA LEU A 456 -15.74 -2.83 -35.76
C LEU A 456 -17.08 -3.07 -35.04
N PHE A 457 -17.55 -2.09 -34.27
CA PHE A 457 -18.80 -2.18 -33.50
C PHE A 457 -20.05 -1.66 -34.23
N SER A 458 -19.92 -1.15 -35.47
CA SER A 458 -21.03 -0.71 -36.31
C SER A 458 -22.13 -1.77 -36.45
N PRO A 459 -21.86 -3.08 -36.74
CA PRO A 459 -22.92 -4.07 -36.90
C PRO A 459 -23.75 -4.25 -35.63
N LEU A 460 -23.15 -4.17 -34.46
CA LEU A 460 -23.83 -4.30 -33.15
C LEU A 460 -24.82 -3.13 -32.93
N LEU A 461 -24.41 -1.92 -33.33
CA LEU A 461 -25.28 -0.74 -33.23
C LEU A 461 -26.44 -0.74 -34.19
N THR A 462 -26.22 -1.17 -35.43
CA THR A 462 -27.31 -1.28 -36.40
C THR A 462 -28.32 -2.34 -36.01
N LEU A 463 -27.89 -3.40 -35.30
CA LEU A 463 -28.77 -4.42 -34.77
C LEU A 463 -29.70 -3.87 -33.66
N TRP A 464 -29.20 -2.99 -32.78
CA TRP A 464 -29.94 -2.50 -31.59
C TRP A 464 -30.67 -1.15 -31.89
N PHE A 465 -30.12 -0.29 -32.70
CA PHE A 465 -30.61 1.07 -32.93
C PHE A 465 -30.95 1.36 -34.40
N ALA A 466 -30.86 0.38 -35.28
CA ALA A 466 -31.17 0.52 -36.72
C ALA A 466 -30.50 1.80 -37.36
N ARG A 467 -31.26 2.65 -38.01
CA ARG A 467 -30.74 3.87 -38.67
C ARG A 467 -30.22 4.93 -37.70
N GLU A 468 -30.71 4.97 -36.46
CA GLU A 468 -30.20 5.87 -35.44
C GLU A 468 -28.76 5.52 -35.03
N GLY A 469 -28.38 4.21 -35.07
CA GLY A 469 -27.02 3.75 -34.85
C GLY A 469 -26.03 4.26 -35.91
N ASP A 470 -26.43 4.28 -37.19
CA ASP A 470 -25.58 4.83 -38.25
C ASP A 470 -25.37 6.34 -38.11
N LEU A 471 -26.40 7.07 -37.68
CA LEU A 471 -26.27 8.51 -37.40
C LEU A 471 -25.30 8.75 -36.22
N ALA A 472 -25.40 7.98 -35.15
CA ALA A 472 -24.50 8.06 -33.99
C ALA A 472 -23.05 7.78 -34.40
N ARG A 473 -22.81 6.74 -35.22
CA ARG A 473 -21.47 6.43 -35.76
C ARG A 473 -20.95 7.59 -36.63
N GLY A 474 -21.78 8.10 -37.51
CA GLY A 474 -21.41 9.24 -38.40
C GLY A 474 -20.98 10.46 -37.61
N ASN A 475 -21.65 10.74 -36.50
CA ASN A 475 -21.32 11.86 -35.61
C ASN A 475 -19.94 11.65 -34.93
N LEU A 476 -19.67 10.46 -34.44
CA LEU A 476 -18.37 10.14 -33.81
C LEU A 476 -17.20 10.29 -34.78
N VAL A 477 -17.37 9.77 -36.00
CA VAL A 477 -16.31 9.81 -37.03
C VAL A 477 -16.05 11.22 -37.56
N ARG A 478 -17.06 12.12 -37.55
CA ARG A 478 -16.88 13.52 -37.93
C ARG A 478 -16.00 14.32 -36.96
N GLN A 479 -15.98 13.94 -35.66
CA GLN A 479 -15.25 14.65 -34.63
C GLN A 479 -14.41 13.69 -33.78
N PRO A 480 -13.39 13.00 -34.36
CA PRO A 480 -12.67 11.93 -33.72
C PRO A 480 -11.88 12.38 -32.47
N GLY A 481 -11.37 13.62 -32.49
CA GLY A 481 -10.64 14.16 -31.33
C GLY A 481 -11.51 14.37 -30.10
N ARG A 482 -12.79 14.71 -30.27
CA ARG A 482 -13.74 14.86 -29.18
C ARG A 482 -14.17 13.48 -28.64
N ALA A 483 -14.52 12.58 -29.55
CA ALA A 483 -14.88 11.22 -29.22
C ALA A 483 -13.76 10.50 -28.42
N ALA A 484 -12.52 10.67 -28.87
CA ALA A 484 -11.35 10.12 -28.21
C ALA A 484 -11.20 10.63 -26.78
N ILE A 485 -11.27 11.94 -26.56
CA ILE A 485 -11.11 12.53 -25.22
C ILE A 485 -12.22 12.05 -24.27
N THR A 486 -13.46 11.97 -24.77
CA THR A 486 -14.59 11.48 -23.96
C THR A 486 -14.41 10.02 -23.56
N ALA A 487 -14.03 9.17 -24.52
CA ALA A 487 -13.78 7.76 -24.25
C ALA A 487 -12.54 7.54 -23.35
N SER A 488 -11.53 8.41 -23.45
CA SER A 488 -10.32 8.31 -22.64
C SER A 488 -10.56 8.55 -21.15
N THR A 489 -11.56 9.32 -20.75
CA THR A 489 -11.93 9.45 -19.32
C THR A 489 -12.39 8.11 -18.76
N LEU A 490 -13.20 7.38 -19.53
CA LEU A 490 -13.67 6.07 -19.16
C LEU A 490 -12.54 5.02 -19.25
N MET A 491 -11.69 5.12 -20.28
CA MET A 491 -10.51 4.27 -20.46
C MET A 491 -9.62 4.26 -19.22
N ILE A 492 -9.27 5.43 -18.67
CA ILE A 492 -8.38 5.53 -17.51
C ILE A 492 -9.00 4.82 -16.31
N GLY A 493 -10.28 5.08 -16.01
CA GLY A 493 -10.98 4.43 -14.89
C GLY A 493 -11.07 2.90 -15.04
N LEU A 494 -11.42 2.43 -16.25
CA LEU A 494 -11.52 0.99 -16.51
C LEU A 494 -10.16 0.30 -16.56
N ALA A 495 -9.12 0.98 -17.07
CA ALA A 495 -7.76 0.46 -17.06
C ALA A 495 -7.26 0.28 -15.61
N THR A 496 -7.55 1.24 -14.73
CA THR A 496 -7.21 1.13 -13.31
C THR A 496 -7.96 -0.02 -12.63
N LEU A 497 -9.24 -0.22 -12.96
CA LEU A 497 -10.02 -1.36 -12.44
C LEU A 497 -9.39 -2.70 -12.86
N ILE A 498 -8.99 -2.84 -14.13
CA ILE A 498 -8.37 -4.07 -14.64
C ILE A 498 -6.98 -4.28 -14.05
N LEU A 499 -6.20 -3.20 -13.90
CA LEU A 499 -4.90 -3.25 -13.23
C LEU A 499 -5.05 -3.79 -11.81
N MET A 500 -6.01 -3.24 -11.04
CA MET A 500 -6.26 -3.71 -9.67
C MET A 500 -6.75 -5.15 -9.64
N ALA A 501 -7.69 -5.51 -10.52
CA ALA A 501 -8.17 -6.89 -10.62
C ALA A 501 -7.02 -7.88 -10.93
N ALA A 502 -6.10 -7.52 -11.83
CA ALA A 502 -4.94 -8.35 -12.15
C ALA A 502 -4.00 -8.50 -10.96
N LEU A 503 -3.71 -7.39 -10.25
CA LEU A 503 -2.86 -7.41 -9.06
C LEU A 503 -3.48 -8.27 -7.95
N VAL A 504 -4.77 -8.10 -7.67
CA VAL A 504 -5.50 -8.86 -6.64
C VAL A 504 -5.49 -10.36 -6.96
N ILE A 505 -5.78 -10.74 -8.20
CA ILE A 505 -5.82 -12.15 -8.61
C ILE A 505 -4.41 -12.74 -8.61
N SER A 506 -3.43 -12.04 -9.18
CA SER A 506 -2.04 -12.51 -9.24
C SER A 506 -1.42 -12.66 -7.85
N PHE A 507 -1.68 -11.72 -6.94
CA PHE A 507 -1.22 -11.82 -5.56
C PHE A 507 -1.94 -12.94 -4.79
N GLY A 508 -3.25 -13.09 -4.99
CA GLY A 508 -4.03 -14.20 -4.40
C GLY A 508 -3.54 -15.57 -4.87
N ASP A 509 -3.20 -15.70 -6.16
CA ASP A 509 -2.64 -16.93 -6.71
C ASP A 509 -1.22 -17.20 -6.20
N LEU A 510 -0.39 -16.14 -6.02
CA LEU A 510 0.91 -16.27 -5.37
C LEU A 510 0.78 -16.81 -3.95
N VAL A 511 -0.11 -16.23 -3.14
CA VAL A 511 -0.33 -16.65 -1.76
C VAL A 511 -0.82 -18.09 -1.70
N ARG A 512 -1.77 -18.49 -2.55
CA ARG A 512 -2.26 -19.88 -2.63
C ARG A 512 -1.13 -20.83 -3.01
N LYS A 513 -0.38 -20.53 -4.06
CA LYS A 513 0.72 -21.37 -4.55
C LYS A 513 1.79 -21.56 -3.47
N LEU A 514 2.21 -20.48 -2.83
CA LEU A 514 3.19 -20.55 -1.73
C LEU A 514 2.62 -21.35 -0.55
N ALA A 515 1.35 -21.12 -0.17
CA ALA A 515 0.72 -21.87 0.93
C ALA A 515 0.62 -23.38 0.63
N ASP A 516 0.33 -23.75 -0.63
CA ASP A 516 0.26 -25.15 -1.05
C ASP A 516 1.62 -25.85 -1.05
N VAL A 517 2.69 -25.15 -1.41
CA VAL A 517 4.05 -25.68 -1.44
C VAL A 517 4.68 -25.70 -0.04
N ASN A 518 4.52 -24.62 0.72
CA ASN A 518 5.22 -24.48 1.99
C ASN A 518 4.54 -25.20 3.16
N PHE A 519 3.24 -25.42 3.10
CA PHE A 519 2.51 -26.14 4.15
C PHE A 519 1.96 -27.48 3.63
N SER A 520 2.85 -28.45 3.46
CA SER A 520 2.49 -29.82 3.09
C SER A 520 2.23 -30.74 4.29
N SER A 521 2.49 -30.29 5.50
CA SER A 521 2.19 -30.97 6.75
C SER A 521 0.69 -31.08 7.04
N ASP A 522 0.29 -31.92 8.00
CA ASP A 522 -1.12 -32.12 8.41
C ASP A 522 -1.53 -31.17 9.53
N ILE A 523 -0.61 -30.88 10.47
CA ILE A 523 -0.83 -29.99 11.62
C ILE A 523 0.28 -28.94 11.65
N LEU A 524 -0.11 -27.69 11.93
CA LEU A 524 0.78 -26.58 12.22
C LEU A 524 0.68 -26.23 13.70
N ILE A 525 1.84 -26.02 14.32
CA ILE A 525 1.99 -25.50 15.68
C ILE A 525 2.73 -24.17 15.54
N LEU A 526 2.03 -23.09 15.76
CA LEU A 526 2.54 -21.73 15.50
C LEU A 526 2.05 -20.76 16.59
N PRO A 527 2.77 -19.67 16.81
CA PRO A 527 2.30 -18.62 17.71
C PRO A 527 1.07 -17.91 17.09
N PRO A 528 0.18 -17.37 17.92
CA PRO A 528 -1.03 -16.67 17.43
C PRO A 528 -0.74 -15.51 16.48
N THR A 529 0.44 -14.92 16.57
CA THR A 529 0.90 -13.82 15.72
C THR A 529 2.21 -14.18 15.04
N ILE A 530 2.12 -14.88 13.92
CA ILE A 530 3.29 -15.31 13.13
C ILE A 530 3.98 -14.17 12.37
N ALA A 531 3.38 -13.00 12.33
CA ALA A 531 3.88 -11.89 11.52
C ALA A 531 5.23 -11.32 11.99
N VAL A 532 5.66 -11.60 13.22
CA VAL A 532 6.87 -11.03 13.84
C VAL A 532 7.58 -12.12 14.64
N TYR A 533 8.49 -12.83 14.00
CA TYR A 533 9.28 -13.89 14.67
C TYR A 533 10.09 -13.38 15.88
N ASP A 534 10.57 -12.13 15.81
CA ASP A 534 11.36 -11.51 16.89
C ASP A 534 10.58 -11.31 18.17
N ALA A 535 9.26 -11.24 18.07
CA ALA A 535 8.38 -11.04 19.22
C ALA A 535 7.94 -12.35 19.91
N VAL A 536 8.28 -13.51 19.31
CA VAL A 536 7.81 -14.81 19.79
C VAL A 536 8.80 -15.40 20.80
N VAL A 537 8.27 -15.92 21.90
CA VAL A 537 9.03 -16.83 22.78
C VAL A 537 9.00 -18.20 22.14
N GLY A 538 10.14 -18.64 21.60
CA GLY A 538 10.30 -19.97 21.03
C GLY A 538 10.16 -21.06 22.10
N ALA A 539 9.93 -22.29 21.66
CA ALA A 539 9.98 -23.46 22.53
C ALA A 539 11.36 -24.12 22.47
N ASP A 540 11.74 -24.69 23.56
CA ASP A 540 12.90 -25.57 23.61
C ASP A 540 12.66 -26.84 22.76
N PRO A 541 13.68 -27.50 22.20
CA PRO A 541 13.54 -28.70 21.36
C PRO A 541 12.74 -29.84 22.02
N ALA A 542 12.55 -29.83 23.31
CA ALA A 542 11.75 -30.82 24.05
C ALA A 542 10.27 -30.80 23.58
N LEU A 543 9.73 -29.67 23.13
CA LEU A 543 8.37 -29.63 22.55
C LEU A 543 8.30 -30.54 21.32
N ALA A 544 9.24 -30.37 20.39
CA ALA A 544 9.29 -31.17 19.16
C ALA A 544 9.46 -32.66 19.45
N GLU A 545 10.27 -33.01 20.44
CA GLU A 545 10.45 -34.41 20.88
C GLU A 545 9.16 -35.01 21.48
N ARG A 546 8.44 -34.25 22.31
CA ARG A 546 7.14 -34.67 22.86
C ARG A 546 6.09 -34.88 21.80
N VAL A 547 6.04 -33.99 20.80
CA VAL A 547 5.10 -34.12 19.67
C VAL A 547 5.48 -35.33 18.81
N ARG A 548 6.76 -35.54 18.54
CA ARG A 548 7.28 -36.69 17.76
C ARG A 548 7.00 -38.04 18.46
N ALA A 549 6.83 -38.04 19.77
CA ALA A 549 6.51 -39.26 20.55
C ALA A 549 5.03 -39.69 20.44
N LEU A 550 4.16 -38.87 19.84
CA LEU A 550 2.76 -39.26 19.60
C LEU A 550 2.68 -40.36 18.53
N PRO A 551 1.85 -41.41 18.72
CA PRO A 551 1.79 -42.55 17.81
C PRO A 551 1.23 -42.22 16.40
N GLU A 552 0.48 -41.15 16.29
CA GLU A 552 -0.09 -40.66 15.02
C GLU A 552 0.92 -39.85 14.20
N VAL A 553 2.06 -39.44 14.79
CA VAL A 553 3.03 -38.54 14.14
C VAL A 553 4.08 -39.34 13.39
N ALA A 554 4.29 -38.99 12.13
CA ALA A 554 5.35 -39.56 11.29
C ALA A 554 6.63 -38.73 11.34
N THR A 555 6.51 -37.41 11.15
CA THR A 555 7.67 -36.49 11.11
C THR A 555 7.28 -35.13 11.70
N VAL A 556 8.21 -34.48 12.38
CA VAL A 556 8.10 -33.13 12.89
C VAL A 556 9.26 -32.29 12.33
N GLY A 557 8.96 -31.38 11.42
CA GLY A 557 9.91 -30.36 10.97
C GLY A 557 9.77 -29.12 11.82
N THR A 558 10.90 -28.53 12.21
CA THR A 558 10.93 -27.30 13.02
C THR A 558 11.61 -26.16 12.29
N LEU A 559 11.24 -24.95 12.63
CA LEU A 559 11.84 -23.72 12.13
C LEU A 559 12.35 -22.91 13.31
N ARG A 560 13.58 -22.44 13.22
CA ARG A 560 14.23 -21.56 14.19
C ARG A 560 14.50 -20.20 13.59
N TYR A 561 14.60 -19.17 14.38
CA TYR A 561 14.76 -17.81 13.93
C TYR A 561 15.97 -17.11 14.54
N ALA A 562 16.73 -16.42 13.71
CA ALA A 562 17.71 -15.41 14.07
C ALA A 562 17.60 -14.22 13.10
N ALA A 563 18.24 -13.13 13.42
CA ALA A 563 18.39 -12.00 12.52
C ALA A 563 19.86 -11.66 12.30
N ALA A 564 20.17 -11.14 11.12
CA ALA A 564 21.50 -10.64 10.79
C ALA A 564 21.37 -9.31 10.07
N SER A 565 22.33 -8.43 10.24
CA SER A 565 22.39 -7.16 9.50
C SER A 565 23.48 -7.21 8.45
N THR A 566 23.18 -6.65 7.29
CA THR A 566 24.15 -6.37 6.23
C THR A 566 24.25 -4.85 6.04
N PRO A 567 25.26 -4.32 5.38
CA PRO A 567 25.37 -2.88 5.11
C PRO A 567 24.21 -2.30 4.27
N VAL A 568 23.40 -3.19 3.65
CA VAL A 568 22.33 -2.79 2.72
C VAL A 568 20.95 -3.00 3.31
N THR A 569 20.75 -4.11 4.04
CA THR A 569 19.43 -4.50 4.58
C THR A 569 19.58 -5.45 5.75
N ASP A 570 18.57 -5.48 6.61
CA ASP A 570 18.44 -6.53 7.60
C ASP A 570 17.95 -7.82 6.95
N LEU A 571 18.45 -8.95 7.43
CA LEU A 571 18.22 -10.26 6.88
C LEU A 571 17.64 -11.18 7.95
N GLN A 572 16.46 -11.74 7.70
CA GLN A 572 15.94 -12.82 8.53
C GLN A 572 16.71 -14.10 8.26
N VAL A 573 17.20 -14.74 9.30
CA VAL A 573 17.95 -16.00 9.23
C VAL A 573 17.10 -17.11 9.82
N LEU A 574 16.71 -18.06 8.98
CA LEU A 574 15.80 -19.14 9.35
C LEU A 574 16.57 -20.46 9.33
N GLY A 575 16.58 -21.17 10.46
CA GLY A 575 17.21 -22.47 10.60
C GLY A 575 16.21 -23.60 10.35
N ILE A 576 16.53 -24.47 9.41
CA ILE A 576 15.72 -25.66 9.07
C ILE A 576 16.59 -26.93 9.18
N ASP A 577 15.95 -28.05 9.50
CA ASP A 577 16.60 -29.34 9.39
C ASP A 577 16.57 -29.83 7.95
N PRO A 578 17.70 -30.04 7.27
CA PRO A 578 17.72 -30.43 5.86
C PRO A 578 17.12 -31.81 5.57
N VAL A 579 16.91 -32.66 6.57
CA VAL A 579 16.36 -34.01 6.46
C VAL A 579 14.86 -34.03 6.76
N ASP A 580 14.44 -33.42 7.85
CA ASP A 580 13.05 -33.46 8.30
C ASP A 580 12.19 -32.41 7.57
N TYR A 581 12.73 -31.23 7.31
CA TYR A 581 11.99 -30.11 6.70
C TYR A 581 11.39 -30.46 5.33
N PRO A 582 12.10 -31.13 4.38
CA PRO A 582 11.54 -31.51 3.09
C PRO A 582 10.35 -32.48 3.16
N GLN A 583 10.13 -33.15 4.30
CA GLN A 583 9.01 -34.08 4.50
C GLN A 583 7.73 -33.36 4.96
N VAL A 584 7.82 -32.14 5.43
CA VAL A 584 6.72 -31.35 6.00
C VAL A 584 6.45 -30.04 5.26
N ALA A 585 7.45 -29.55 4.52
CA ALA A 585 7.39 -28.28 3.78
C ALA A 585 8.39 -28.29 2.63
N SER A 586 8.26 -27.34 1.69
CA SER A 586 9.22 -27.11 0.63
C SER A 586 9.25 -25.63 0.25
N PHE A 587 10.15 -25.27 -0.65
CA PHE A 587 10.26 -23.92 -1.23
C PHE A 587 9.78 -23.93 -2.68
N GLU A 588 9.32 -22.77 -3.14
CA GLU A 588 9.29 -22.53 -4.57
C GLU A 588 10.69 -22.10 -5.02
N PHE A 589 11.43 -23.06 -5.56
CA PHE A 589 12.78 -22.82 -6.07
C PHE A 589 12.74 -22.17 -7.46
N ALA A 590 13.59 -21.17 -7.67
CA ALA A 590 13.76 -20.51 -8.98
C ALA A 590 14.49 -21.45 -9.99
N GLY A 591 15.07 -22.56 -9.53
CA GLY A 591 15.73 -23.57 -10.33
C GLY A 591 16.50 -24.56 -9.46
N GLY A 592 16.98 -25.62 -10.07
CA GLY A 592 17.70 -26.69 -9.37
C GLY A 592 16.77 -27.83 -8.90
N ASP A 593 17.38 -28.88 -8.40
CA ASP A 593 16.69 -30.04 -7.84
C ASP A 593 16.62 -29.91 -6.33
N ALA A 594 15.41 -29.98 -5.75
CA ALA A 594 15.19 -29.78 -4.34
C ALA A 594 16.03 -30.70 -3.44
N GLU A 595 16.15 -31.98 -3.80
CA GLU A 595 16.92 -32.95 -3.05
C GLU A 595 18.40 -32.56 -2.96
N SER A 596 18.97 -32.12 -4.08
CA SER A 596 20.38 -31.66 -4.13
C SER A 596 20.60 -30.38 -3.35
N ILE A 597 19.62 -29.46 -3.34
CA ILE A 597 19.69 -28.18 -2.60
C ILE A 597 19.66 -28.45 -1.09
N PHE A 598 18.74 -29.29 -0.61
CA PHE A 598 18.68 -29.65 0.81
C PHE A 598 19.90 -30.46 1.25
N ALA A 599 20.45 -31.35 0.42
CA ALA A 599 21.69 -32.04 0.69
C ALA A 599 22.88 -31.06 0.80
N ALA A 600 22.94 -30.04 -0.05
CA ALA A 600 23.94 -28.98 0.03
C ALA A 600 23.78 -28.17 1.33
N LEU A 601 22.57 -27.85 1.74
CA LEU A 601 22.27 -27.11 2.98
C LEU A 601 22.75 -27.86 4.22
N GLY A 602 22.67 -29.20 4.21
CA GLY A 602 23.19 -30.07 5.28
C GLY A 602 24.72 -30.17 5.34
N SER A 603 25.44 -29.55 4.40
CA SER A 603 26.89 -29.65 4.32
C SER A 603 27.56 -28.29 4.28
N GLY A 604 28.38 -27.97 5.30
CA GLY A 604 29.11 -26.69 5.36
C GLY A 604 28.19 -25.49 5.56
N HIS A 605 28.72 -24.29 5.27
CA HIS A 605 27.97 -23.02 5.38
C HIS A 605 27.29 -22.69 4.04
N ASN A 606 26.20 -23.37 3.74
CA ASN A 606 25.38 -23.09 2.58
C ASN A 606 24.06 -22.42 3.00
N ALA A 607 23.51 -21.59 2.11
CA ALA A 607 22.27 -20.86 2.35
C ALA A 607 21.35 -20.87 1.14
N ILE A 608 20.04 -20.88 1.39
CA ILE A 608 18.99 -20.59 0.40
C ILE A 608 18.52 -19.17 0.67
N LEU A 609 18.55 -18.29 -0.33
CA LEU A 609 18.08 -16.91 -0.20
C LEU A 609 16.70 -16.74 -0.83
N THR A 610 15.88 -15.84 -0.27
CA THR A 610 14.67 -15.37 -0.96
C THR A 610 15.05 -14.49 -2.16
N SER A 611 14.18 -14.43 -3.17
CA SER A 611 14.40 -13.57 -4.35
C SER A 611 14.61 -12.10 -3.97
N ILE A 612 13.95 -11.62 -2.92
CA ILE A 612 14.13 -10.27 -2.39
C ILE A 612 15.54 -10.10 -1.81
N ALA A 613 16.01 -11.05 -0.98
CA ALA A 613 17.34 -10.96 -0.41
C ALA A 613 18.41 -10.92 -1.51
N LEU A 614 18.26 -11.81 -2.51
CA LEU A 614 19.19 -11.90 -3.64
C LEU A 614 19.26 -10.58 -4.42
N SER A 615 18.09 -10.00 -4.76
CA SER A 615 18.00 -8.75 -5.53
C SER A 615 18.50 -7.55 -4.74
N THR A 616 18.13 -7.45 -3.45
CA THR A 616 18.53 -6.32 -2.60
C THR A 616 20.03 -6.30 -2.34
N LEU A 617 20.64 -7.48 -2.13
CA LEU A 617 22.07 -7.63 -1.91
C LEU A 617 22.88 -7.65 -3.21
N ASN A 618 22.19 -7.64 -4.38
CA ASN A 618 22.79 -7.75 -5.71
C ASN A 618 23.76 -8.96 -5.83
N LEU A 619 23.30 -10.13 -5.37
CA LEU A 619 24.04 -11.39 -5.36
C LEU A 619 23.45 -12.37 -6.38
N ALA A 620 24.20 -13.42 -6.71
CA ALA A 620 23.77 -14.52 -7.56
C ALA A 620 23.98 -15.88 -6.88
N VAL A 621 23.31 -16.92 -7.38
CA VAL A 621 23.55 -18.28 -6.92
C VAL A 621 25.01 -18.69 -7.19
N GLY A 622 25.69 -19.16 -6.17
CA GLY A 622 27.11 -19.51 -6.19
C GLY A 622 28.01 -18.42 -5.59
N ASP A 623 27.52 -17.23 -5.32
CA ASP A 623 28.28 -16.18 -4.62
C ASP A 623 28.41 -16.48 -3.13
N ASP A 624 29.33 -15.81 -2.47
CA ASP A 624 29.56 -15.89 -1.04
C ASP A 624 28.98 -14.64 -0.35
N LEU A 625 28.16 -14.85 0.68
CA LEU A 625 27.59 -13.83 1.56
C LEU A 625 28.34 -13.82 2.89
N VAL A 626 28.97 -12.71 3.25
CA VAL A 626 29.63 -12.53 4.52
C VAL A 626 28.70 -11.83 5.50
N LEU A 627 28.46 -12.46 6.65
CA LEU A 627 27.57 -11.95 7.71
C LEU A 627 28.31 -11.76 9.01
N GLN A 628 27.99 -10.69 9.71
CA GLN A 628 28.37 -10.51 11.10
C GLN A 628 27.43 -11.33 11.97
N THR A 629 27.93 -12.34 12.65
CA THR A 629 27.20 -13.17 13.59
C THR A 629 27.70 -12.95 15.01
N PRO A 630 27.01 -13.42 16.06
CA PRO A 630 27.51 -13.39 17.44
C PRO A 630 28.87 -14.05 17.64
N THR A 631 29.23 -15.02 16.80
CA THR A 631 30.52 -15.72 16.85
C THR A 631 31.62 -15.07 16.00
N GLY A 632 31.31 -13.99 15.27
CA GLY A 632 32.21 -13.28 14.38
C GLY A 632 31.74 -13.29 12.92
N LEU A 633 32.63 -12.94 12.00
CA LEU A 633 32.35 -12.96 10.57
C LEU A 633 32.24 -14.39 10.05
N GLN A 634 31.08 -14.76 9.50
CA GLN A 634 30.83 -16.04 8.86
C GLN A 634 30.53 -15.86 7.38
N THR A 635 30.97 -16.80 6.56
CA THR A 635 30.76 -16.77 5.11
C THR A 635 29.83 -17.91 4.71
N TYR A 636 28.70 -17.57 4.12
CA TYR A 636 27.71 -18.50 3.60
C TYR A 636 27.71 -18.48 2.08
N ARG A 637 27.77 -19.67 1.47
CA ARG A 637 27.64 -19.82 0.01
C ARG A 637 26.17 -19.92 -0.39
N ILE A 638 25.75 -19.15 -1.37
CA ILE A 638 24.37 -19.17 -1.86
C ILE A 638 24.17 -20.41 -2.73
N ALA A 639 23.47 -21.41 -2.20
CA ALA A 639 23.20 -22.67 -2.89
C ALA A 639 22.02 -22.59 -3.86
N ALA A 640 20.98 -21.83 -3.50
CA ALA A 640 19.76 -21.68 -4.29
C ALA A 640 18.97 -20.42 -3.95
N VAL A 641 17.97 -20.13 -4.79
CA VAL A 641 16.91 -19.16 -4.50
C VAL A 641 15.63 -19.91 -4.25
N GLY A 642 15.01 -19.68 -3.09
CA GLY A 642 13.77 -20.31 -2.68
C GLY A 642 12.87 -19.34 -1.95
N ASN A 643 11.60 -19.25 -2.34
CA ASN A 643 10.61 -18.41 -1.70
C ASN A 643 9.65 -19.27 -0.88
N ASP A 644 9.30 -18.77 0.30
CA ASP A 644 8.28 -19.35 1.16
C ASP A 644 7.21 -18.30 1.53
N ILE A 645 6.05 -18.76 2.04
CA ILE A 645 4.91 -17.89 2.36
C ILE A 645 5.20 -16.98 3.55
N LEU A 646 6.07 -17.38 4.45
CA LEU A 646 6.31 -16.66 5.71
C LEU A 646 7.30 -15.52 5.53
N SER A 647 8.28 -15.70 4.63
CA SER A 647 9.36 -14.74 4.40
C SER A 647 9.37 -14.12 3.00
N PHE A 648 8.40 -14.42 2.12
CA PHE A 648 8.38 -13.87 0.76
C PHE A 648 8.30 -12.33 0.69
N LYS A 649 7.95 -11.67 1.79
CA LYS A 649 7.81 -10.20 1.88
C LYS A 649 9.09 -9.49 2.31
N VAL A 650 10.10 -10.24 2.75
CA VAL A 650 11.30 -9.71 3.40
C VAL A 650 12.56 -10.38 2.86
N ALA A 651 13.69 -9.71 3.04
CA ALA A 651 14.97 -10.33 2.78
C ALA A 651 15.22 -11.44 3.83
N ALA A 652 15.26 -12.69 3.39
CA ALA A 652 15.49 -13.82 4.27
C ALA A 652 16.47 -14.83 3.66
N MET A 653 17.16 -15.55 4.55
CA MET A 653 18.01 -16.68 4.20
C MET A 653 17.69 -17.87 5.07
N PHE A 654 17.79 -19.06 4.49
CA PHE A 654 17.62 -20.32 5.18
C PHE A 654 18.96 -21.04 5.27
N ILE A 655 19.30 -21.49 6.48
CA ILE A 655 20.51 -22.25 6.78
C ILE A 655 20.17 -23.51 7.57
N SER A 656 21.11 -24.42 7.75
CA SER A 656 20.90 -25.56 8.60
C SER A 656 20.73 -25.13 10.07
N GLN A 657 19.95 -25.88 10.85
CA GLN A 657 19.79 -25.64 12.30
C GLN A 657 21.10 -25.77 13.06
N ASP A 658 22.00 -26.62 12.59
CA ASP A 658 23.34 -26.77 13.18
C ASP A 658 24.16 -25.49 13.03
N ASN A 659 24.14 -24.86 11.85
CA ASN A 659 24.81 -23.59 11.60
C ASN A 659 24.14 -22.46 12.41
N LEU A 660 22.81 -22.47 12.51
CA LEU A 660 22.11 -21.46 13.30
C LEU A 660 22.46 -21.55 14.79
N ALA A 661 22.54 -22.76 15.33
CA ALA A 661 22.94 -22.97 16.71
C ALA A 661 24.41 -22.61 16.93
N ALA A 662 25.31 -22.93 16.01
CA ALA A 662 26.74 -22.65 16.12
C ALA A 662 27.06 -21.16 15.99
N ASP A 663 26.50 -20.49 15.01
CA ASP A 663 26.88 -19.13 14.66
C ASP A 663 26.02 -18.05 15.35
N PHE A 664 24.73 -18.37 15.64
CA PHE A 664 23.76 -17.43 16.22
C PHE A 664 23.32 -17.79 17.65
N HIS A 665 23.74 -18.93 18.17
CA HIS A 665 23.35 -19.43 19.51
C HIS A 665 21.82 -19.58 19.68
N LYS A 666 21.11 -19.94 18.61
CA LYS A 666 19.66 -20.12 18.60
C LYS A 666 19.32 -21.62 18.52
N ALA A 667 18.59 -22.10 19.52
CA ALA A 667 18.14 -23.49 19.60
C ALA A 667 16.60 -23.61 19.73
N GLU A 668 15.89 -22.49 19.92
CA GLU A 668 14.46 -22.47 20.18
C GLU A 668 13.66 -22.57 18.86
N ASP A 669 12.66 -23.45 18.86
CA ASP A 669 11.77 -23.64 17.73
C ASP A 669 10.64 -22.62 17.78
N VAL A 670 10.41 -21.87 16.68
CA VAL A 670 9.38 -20.82 16.57
C VAL A 670 8.15 -21.30 15.79
N LEU A 671 8.28 -22.39 15.04
CA LEU A 671 7.21 -23.03 14.27
C LEU A 671 7.50 -24.52 14.19
N LEU A 672 6.47 -25.37 14.38
CA LEU A 672 6.56 -26.80 14.16
C LEU A 672 5.52 -27.22 13.13
N MET A 673 5.94 -28.06 12.20
CA MET A 673 5.13 -28.65 11.13
C MET A 673 5.11 -30.16 11.33
N VAL A 674 3.91 -30.73 11.43
CA VAL A 674 3.73 -32.12 11.80
C VAL A 674 3.06 -32.86 10.66
N SER A 675 3.72 -33.89 10.13
CA SER A 675 3.10 -34.85 9.22
C SER A 675 2.69 -36.10 9.98
N LEU A 676 1.50 -36.59 9.67
CA LEU A 676 0.90 -37.74 10.32
C LEU A 676 1.21 -39.05 9.57
N VAL A 677 1.09 -40.17 10.27
CA VAL A 677 1.17 -41.47 9.65
C VAL A 677 -0.01 -41.67 8.68
N PRO A 678 0.19 -42.26 7.49
CA PRO A 678 -0.88 -42.47 6.54
C PRO A 678 -2.09 -43.20 7.15
N GLY A 679 -3.27 -42.55 7.09
CA GLY A 679 -4.53 -43.08 7.67
C GLY A 679 -4.76 -42.77 9.15
N ALA A 680 -3.93 -41.93 9.78
CA ALA A 680 -4.16 -41.43 11.14
C ALA A 680 -5.42 -40.52 11.20
N ASP A 681 -6.07 -40.50 12.36
CA ASP A 681 -7.18 -39.57 12.61
C ASP A 681 -6.63 -38.18 12.98
N ASN A 682 -6.80 -37.23 12.06
CA ASN A 682 -6.33 -35.86 12.23
C ASN A 682 -6.90 -35.19 13.50
N ALA A 683 -8.13 -35.51 13.89
CA ALA A 683 -8.76 -34.93 15.08
C ALA A 683 -8.13 -35.49 16.36
N ALA A 684 -7.86 -36.79 16.39
CA ALA A 684 -7.19 -37.44 17.54
C ALA A 684 -5.75 -36.93 17.68
N ALA A 685 -4.99 -36.84 16.58
CA ALA A 685 -3.66 -36.31 16.55
C ALA A 685 -3.60 -34.86 17.05
N LEU A 686 -4.53 -34.00 16.55
CA LEU A 686 -4.62 -32.61 16.98
C LEU A 686 -4.94 -32.49 18.48
N ALA A 687 -5.85 -33.33 19.01
CA ALA A 687 -6.16 -33.35 20.45
C ALA A 687 -4.94 -33.76 21.28
N GLY A 688 -4.14 -34.72 20.81
CA GLY A 688 -2.86 -35.11 21.42
C GLY A 688 -1.87 -33.93 21.47
N VAL A 689 -1.71 -33.24 20.34
CA VAL A 689 -0.88 -32.03 20.24
C VAL A 689 -1.37 -30.93 21.17
N GLN A 690 -2.69 -30.64 21.20
CA GLN A 690 -3.26 -29.62 22.08
C GLN A 690 -3.05 -29.95 23.57
N THR A 691 -3.03 -31.21 23.95
CA THR A 691 -2.73 -31.63 25.32
C THR A 691 -1.30 -31.29 25.70
N ILE A 692 -0.34 -31.48 24.79
CA ILE A 692 1.06 -31.08 24.97
C ILE A 692 1.21 -29.57 25.06
N LEU A 693 0.48 -28.85 24.18
CA LEU A 693 0.50 -27.38 24.14
C LEU A 693 -0.12 -26.71 25.37
N GLY A 694 -0.80 -27.45 26.24
CA GLY A 694 -1.21 -26.96 27.56
C GLY A 694 -0.06 -26.44 28.40
N ASP A 695 1.16 -26.98 28.21
CA ASP A 695 2.40 -26.50 28.84
C ASP A 695 3.09 -25.37 28.07
N TYR A 696 2.66 -25.11 26.82
CA TYR A 696 3.24 -24.11 25.87
C TYR A 696 2.16 -23.19 25.29
N PRO A 697 1.52 -22.36 26.12
CA PRO A 697 0.36 -21.57 25.71
C PRO A 697 0.68 -20.47 24.68
N GLN A 698 1.96 -20.17 24.45
CA GLN A 698 2.42 -19.28 23.39
C GLN A 698 2.24 -19.89 21.98
N PHE A 699 1.90 -21.18 21.88
CA PHE A 699 1.63 -21.85 20.63
C PHE A 699 0.18 -22.30 20.53
N THR A 700 -0.34 -22.29 19.32
CA THR A 700 -1.63 -22.91 18.97
C THR A 700 -1.42 -24.00 17.95
N GLY A 701 -2.08 -25.14 18.15
CA GLY A 701 -2.08 -26.26 17.20
C GLY A 701 -3.36 -26.20 16.36
N GLN A 702 -3.21 -26.27 15.04
CA GLN A 702 -4.36 -26.31 14.13
C GLN A 702 -4.06 -27.16 12.89
N LEU A 703 -5.11 -27.63 12.24
CA LEU A 703 -4.99 -28.35 10.97
C LEU A 703 -4.47 -27.40 9.89
N THR A 704 -3.49 -27.84 9.13
CA THR A 704 -2.86 -27.05 8.06
C THR A 704 -3.86 -26.61 6.99
N GLY A 705 -4.83 -27.46 6.67
CA GLY A 705 -5.90 -27.10 5.73
C GLY A 705 -6.74 -25.92 6.19
N ALA A 706 -7.09 -25.87 7.49
CA ALA A 706 -7.85 -24.77 8.07
C ALA A 706 -7.03 -23.47 8.07
N TYR A 707 -5.75 -23.56 8.44
CA TYR A 707 -4.85 -22.40 8.41
C TYR A 707 -4.67 -21.82 7.00
N ARG A 708 -4.49 -22.70 6.00
CA ARG A 708 -4.38 -22.27 4.58
C ARG A 708 -5.64 -21.53 4.13
N GLU A 709 -6.82 -22.06 4.47
CA GLU A 709 -8.09 -21.44 4.13
C GLU A 709 -8.24 -20.07 4.82
N GLU A 710 -7.89 -19.98 6.09
CA GLU A 710 -7.90 -18.73 6.84
C GLU A 710 -6.94 -17.70 6.22
N LEU A 711 -5.72 -18.09 5.90
CA LEU A 711 -4.72 -17.22 5.27
C LEU A 711 -5.20 -16.67 3.92
N VAL A 712 -5.82 -17.52 3.09
CA VAL A 712 -6.39 -17.11 1.80
C VAL A 712 -7.56 -16.15 2.02
N ASN A 713 -8.45 -16.41 2.99
CA ASN A 713 -9.60 -15.56 3.27
C ASN A 713 -9.20 -14.18 3.82
N VAL A 714 -8.22 -14.14 4.73
CA VAL A 714 -7.65 -12.89 5.27
C VAL A 714 -7.02 -12.07 4.14
N THR A 715 -6.22 -12.72 3.30
CA THR A 715 -5.59 -12.07 2.16
C THR A 715 -6.66 -11.54 1.19
N ALA A 716 -7.70 -12.31 0.89
CA ALA A 716 -8.79 -11.86 0.03
C ALA A 716 -9.50 -10.64 0.62
N GLY A 717 -9.81 -10.63 1.91
CA GLY A 717 -10.42 -9.49 2.59
C GLY A 717 -9.57 -8.20 2.53
N ALA A 718 -8.25 -8.33 2.72
CA ALA A 718 -7.33 -7.20 2.58
C ALA A 718 -7.27 -6.68 1.13
N LEU A 719 -7.35 -7.59 0.15
CA LEU A 719 -7.33 -7.25 -1.27
C LEU A 719 -8.66 -6.62 -1.76
N ASP A 720 -9.78 -6.86 -1.10
CA ASP A 720 -11.08 -6.23 -1.42
C ASP A 720 -11.02 -4.70 -1.28
N LEU A 721 -10.14 -4.17 -0.43
CA LEU A 721 -9.88 -2.73 -0.31
C LEU A 721 -9.44 -2.12 -1.66
N PHE A 722 -8.62 -2.83 -2.42
CA PHE A 722 -8.15 -2.36 -3.73
C PHE A 722 -9.27 -2.28 -4.76
N TYR A 723 -10.25 -3.21 -4.72
CA TYR A 723 -11.45 -3.09 -5.53
C TYR A 723 -12.31 -1.88 -5.12
N GLY A 724 -12.43 -1.62 -3.83
CA GLY A 724 -13.11 -0.42 -3.32
C GLY A 724 -12.47 0.87 -3.85
N LEU A 725 -11.15 0.97 -3.81
CA LEU A 725 -10.41 2.12 -4.36
C LEU A 725 -10.55 2.24 -5.88
N ALA A 726 -10.52 1.13 -6.63
CA ALA A 726 -10.72 1.13 -8.07
C ALA A 726 -12.13 1.60 -8.45
N ILE A 727 -13.16 1.18 -7.72
CA ILE A 727 -14.55 1.65 -7.90
C ILE A 727 -14.66 3.14 -7.62
N LEU A 728 -13.97 3.63 -6.60
CA LEU A 728 -13.96 5.05 -6.26
C LEU A 728 -13.39 5.91 -7.41
N ILE A 729 -12.36 5.43 -8.11
CA ILE A 729 -11.77 6.10 -9.29
C ILE A 729 -12.75 6.12 -10.48
N LEU A 730 -13.70 5.18 -10.58
CA LEU A 730 -14.72 5.19 -11.63
C LEU A 730 -15.73 6.32 -11.48
N ILE A 731 -15.93 6.89 -10.28
CA ILE A 731 -16.87 7.99 -10.05
C ILE A 731 -16.48 9.24 -10.85
N PRO A 732 -15.23 9.77 -10.74
CA PRO A 732 -14.78 10.86 -11.60
C PRO A 732 -14.85 10.54 -13.08
N ALA A 733 -14.56 9.31 -13.50
CA ALA A 733 -14.66 8.89 -14.90
C ALA A 733 -16.10 8.97 -15.42
N ALA A 734 -17.07 8.49 -14.64
CA ALA A 734 -18.51 8.58 -14.97
C ALA A 734 -19.00 10.04 -15.04
N LEU A 735 -18.57 10.87 -14.09
CA LEU A 735 -18.90 12.31 -14.08
C LEU A 735 -18.28 13.05 -15.26
N GLY A 736 -17.06 12.69 -15.64
CA GLY A 736 -16.39 13.21 -16.83
C GLY A 736 -17.13 12.87 -18.11
N LEU A 737 -17.61 11.63 -18.24
CA LEU A 737 -18.43 11.18 -19.36
C LEU A 737 -19.77 11.94 -19.41
N LEU A 738 -20.48 12.04 -18.29
CA LEU A 738 -21.73 12.81 -18.16
C LEU A 738 -21.54 14.27 -18.58
N ASN A 739 -20.49 14.93 -18.08
CA ASN A 739 -20.17 16.31 -18.40
C ASN A 739 -19.94 16.48 -19.91
N THR A 740 -19.13 15.61 -20.52
CA THR A 740 -18.81 15.71 -21.95
C THR A 740 -20.02 15.41 -22.83
N LEU A 741 -20.85 14.43 -22.50
CA LEU A 741 -22.10 14.16 -23.22
C LEU A 741 -23.07 15.36 -23.15
N THR A 742 -23.17 15.99 -21.97
CA THR A 742 -24.02 17.17 -21.79
C THR A 742 -23.55 18.33 -22.68
N ILE A 743 -22.26 18.58 -22.75
CA ILE A 743 -21.66 19.61 -23.58
C ILE A 743 -21.89 19.31 -25.08
N ASN A 744 -21.68 18.07 -25.50
CA ASN A 744 -21.90 17.65 -26.89
C ASN A 744 -23.32 17.94 -27.38
N ILE A 745 -24.32 17.77 -26.53
CA ILE A 745 -25.72 18.05 -26.84
C ILE A 745 -25.95 19.56 -26.95
N LEU A 746 -25.42 20.36 -26.02
CA LEU A 746 -25.57 21.81 -26.04
C LEU A 746 -24.96 22.42 -27.30
N GLU A 747 -23.80 21.96 -27.76
CA GLU A 747 -23.18 22.45 -28.99
C GLU A 747 -23.94 22.06 -30.28
N ARG A 748 -24.69 20.94 -30.25
CA ARG A 748 -25.45 20.42 -31.38
C ARG A 748 -26.95 20.75 -31.31
N THR A 749 -27.31 21.70 -30.44
CA THR A 749 -28.70 22.11 -30.21
C THR A 749 -29.41 22.43 -31.53
N ARG A 750 -28.75 23.15 -32.44
CA ARG A 750 -29.29 23.51 -33.78
C ARG A 750 -29.48 22.28 -34.68
N GLU A 751 -28.51 21.34 -34.72
CA GLU A 751 -28.64 20.09 -35.50
C GLU A 751 -29.81 19.25 -34.98
N ILE A 752 -29.95 19.10 -33.65
CA ILE A 752 -31.07 18.40 -33.03
C ILE A 752 -32.42 19.12 -33.34
N GLY A 753 -32.40 20.46 -33.29
CA GLY A 753 -33.55 21.28 -33.68
C GLY A 753 -34.00 21.04 -35.12
N VAL A 754 -33.05 20.98 -36.07
CA VAL A 754 -33.34 20.66 -37.49
C VAL A 754 -33.90 19.25 -37.63
N VAL A 755 -33.31 18.24 -37.00
CA VAL A 755 -33.84 16.86 -37.04
C VAL A 755 -35.27 16.80 -36.52
N ARG A 756 -35.57 17.51 -35.44
CA ARG A 756 -36.93 17.61 -34.91
C ARG A 756 -37.90 18.41 -35.79
N ALA A 757 -37.43 19.48 -36.42
CA ALA A 757 -38.23 20.30 -37.32
C ALA A 757 -38.64 19.53 -38.60
N VAL A 758 -37.81 18.60 -39.08
CA VAL A 758 -38.09 17.71 -40.22
C VAL A 758 -38.96 16.50 -39.83
N GLY A 759 -39.43 16.42 -38.56
CA GLY A 759 -40.34 15.37 -38.12
C GLY A 759 -39.73 14.28 -37.20
N GLY A 760 -38.48 14.42 -36.77
CA GLY A 760 -37.85 13.50 -35.84
C GLY A 760 -38.57 13.50 -34.49
N SER A 761 -38.93 12.29 -33.99
CA SER A 761 -39.59 12.14 -32.71
C SER A 761 -38.64 12.32 -31.51
N ARG A 762 -39.18 12.63 -30.33
CA ARG A 762 -38.40 12.69 -29.08
C ARG A 762 -37.70 11.37 -28.76
N GLY A 763 -38.36 10.23 -29.10
CA GLY A 763 -37.80 8.90 -28.92
C GLY A 763 -36.56 8.65 -29.80
N GLN A 764 -36.59 9.08 -31.04
CA GLN A 764 -35.47 8.96 -31.99
C GLN A 764 -34.26 9.80 -31.53
N VAL A 765 -34.47 11.03 -31.06
CA VAL A 765 -33.42 11.87 -30.51
C VAL A 765 -32.77 11.18 -29.30
N ARG A 766 -33.59 10.60 -28.38
CA ARG A 766 -33.04 9.83 -27.26
C ARG A 766 -32.21 8.64 -27.73
N ARG A 767 -32.68 7.83 -28.68
CA ARG A 767 -31.96 6.69 -29.25
C ARG A 767 -30.65 7.09 -29.89
N ILE A 768 -30.57 8.19 -30.63
CA ILE A 768 -29.34 8.70 -31.23
C ILE A 768 -28.31 9.03 -30.14
N VAL A 769 -28.71 9.79 -29.09
CA VAL A 769 -27.82 10.19 -28.01
C VAL A 769 -27.36 8.97 -27.19
N THR A 770 -28.28 8.02 -26.92
CA THR A 770 -27.92 6.79 -26.19
C THR A 770 -26.99 5.88 -27.01
N ALA A 771 -27.19 5.78 -28.33
CA ALA A 771 -26.34 5.03 -29.23
C ALA A 771 -24.92 5.66 -29.32
N GLU A 772 -24.84 7.01 -29.35
CA GLU A 772 -23.58 7.74 -29.32
C GLU A 772 -22.83 7.49 -27.98
N ALA A 773 -23.52 7.56 -26.87
CA ALA A 773 -22.95 7.26 -25.55
C ALA A 773 -22.48 5.81 -25.44
N LEU A 774 -23.27 4.84 -25.95
CA LEU A 774 -22.90 3.44 -25.96
C LEU A 774 -21.64 3.18 -26.79
N LEU A 775 -21.50 3.80 -27.96
CA LEU A 775 -20.28 3.75 -28.75
C LEU A 775 -19.07 4.28 -28.01
N LEU A 776 -19.21 5.40 -27.33
CA LEU A 776 -18.15 5.97 -26.51
C LEU A 776 -17.80 5.06 -25.33
N GLY A 777 -18.80 4.42 -24.72
CA GLY A 777 -18.61 3.44 -23.68
C GLY A 777 -17.84 2.21 -24.15
N ILE A 778 -18.25 1.63 -25.28
CA ILE A 778 -17.57 0.48 -25.89
C ILE A 778 -16.13 0.86 -26.32
N PHE A 779 -15.95 2.06 -26.89
CA PHE A 779 -14.62 2.54 -27.26
C PHE A 779 -13.73 2.73 -26.03
N GLY A 780 -14.25 3.37 -24.97
CA GLY A 780 -13.56 3.54 -23.71
C GLY A 780 -13.23 2.20 -23.05
N ALA A 781 -14.16 1.23 -23.06
CA ALA A 781 -13.94 -0.10 -22.54
C ALA A 781 -12.89 -0.89 -23.32
N ALA A 782 -12.94 -0.88 -24.66
CA ALA A 782 -11.94 -1.56 -25.50
C ALA A 782 -10.53 -1.00 -25.26
N MET A 783 -10.39 0.31 -25.19
CA MET A 783 -9.11 0.95 -24.87
C MET A 783 -8.71 0.71 -23.42
N GLY A 784 -9.67 0.72 -22.49
CA GLY A 784 -9.44 0.44 -21.07
C GLY A 784 -8.96 -0.97 -20.81
N VAL A 785 -9.55 -1.96 -21.51
CA VAL A 785 -9.09 -3.36 -21.46
C VAL A 785 -7.66 -3.47 -21.98
N PHE A 786 -7.38 -2.90 -23.14
CA PHE A 786 -6.01 -2.95 -23.69
C PHE A 786 -5.00 -2.27 -22.77
N ALA A 787 -5.31 -1.06 -22.30
CA ALA A 787 -4.43 -0.31 -21.42
C ALA A 787 -4.26 -1.00 -20.05
N GLY A 788 -5.35 -1.48 -19.46
CA GLY A 788 -5.32 -2.14 -18.15
C GLY A 788 -4.55 -3.46 -18.16
N VAL A 789 -4.74 -4.29 -19.19
CA VAL A 789 -3.99 -5.54 -19.36
C VAL A 789 -2.50 -5.27 -19.59
N ALA A 790 -2.16 -4.32 -20.47
CA ALA A 790 -0.77 -3.98 -20.75
C ALA A 790 -0.07 -3.40 -19.51
N MET A 791 -0.75 -2.51 -18.77
CA MET A 791 -0.22 -1.92 -17.55
C MET A 791 -0.06 -2.96 -16.44
N SER A 792 -1.03 -3.86 -16.25
CA SER A 792 -0.95 -4.89 -15.22
C SER A 792 0.19 -5.86 -15.48
N TYR A 793 0.38 -6.27 -16.73
CA TYR A 793 1.49 -7.13 -17.12
C TYR A 793 2.85 -6.42 -16.88
N GLY A 794 2.98 -5.18 -17.35
CA GLY A 794 4.20 -4.40 -17.15
C GLY A 794 4.50 -4.12 -15.67
N PHE A 795 3.47 -3.90 -14.87
CA PHE A 795 3.61 -3.66 -13.44
C PHE A 795 4.07 -4.91 -12.69
N ILE A 796 3.48 -6.08 -12.99
CA ILE A 796 3.90 -7.36 -12.38
C ILE A 796 5.33 -7.71 -12.78
N LEU A 797 5.74 -7.44 -14.03
CA LEU A 797 7.14 -7.61 -14.44
C LEU A 797 8.09 -6.69 -13.65
N ALA A 798 7.68 -5.44 -13.39
CA ALA A 798 8.48 -4.51 -12.61
C ALA A 798 8.63 -4.96 -11.14
N PHE A 799 7.63 -5.62 -10.56
CA PHE A 799 7.75 -6.27 -9.25
C PHE A 799 8.78 -7.40 -9.26
N GLY A 800 8.82 -8.20 -10.33
CA GLY A 800 9.85 -9.23 -10.50
C GLY A 800 11.27 -8.67 -10.47
N ALA A 801 11.49 -7.48 -11.04
CA ALA A 801 12.80 -6.82 -11.05
C ALA A 801 13.31 -6.41 -9.64
N ILE A 802 12.42 -6.25 -8.66
CA ILE A 802 12.77 -5.97 -7.26
C ILE A 802 12.72 -7.24 -6.38
N GLY A 803 12.68 -8.43 -6.99
CA GLY A 803 12.68 -9.72 -6.31
C GLY A 803 11.29 -10.24 -5.91
N TRP A 804 10.21 -9.55 -6.29
CA TRP A 804 8.84 -9.98 -6.08
C TRP A 804 8.32 -10.73 -7.30
N GLU A 805 8.66 -12.00 -7.42
CA GLU A 805 8.23 -12.85 -8.51
C GLU A 805 6.75 -13.26 -8.33
N MET A 806 5.84 -12.43 -8.86
CA MET A 806 4.42 -12.76 -8.91
C MET A 806 4.06 -13.42 -10.24
N PRO A 807 3.30 -14.54 -10.23
CA PRO A 807 2.76 -15.10 -11.47
C PRO A 807 1.72 -14.13 -12.05
N TYR A 808 1.83 -13.82 -13.34
CA TYR A 808 0.80 -13.03 -13.99
C TYR A 808 -0.44 -13.90 -14.27
N THR A 809 -1.54 -13.62 -13.59
CA THR A 809 -2.83 -14.24 -13.85
C THR A 809 -3.74 -13.26 -14.56
N PHE A 810 -4.21 -13.65 -15.76
CA PHE A 810 -5.06 -12.81 -16.58
C PHE A 810 -6.42 -12.56 -15.90
N PRO A 811 -6.82 -11.30 -15.65
CA PRO A 811 -8.01 -10.99 -14.88
C PRO A 811 -9.30 -11.10 -15.70
N VAL A 812 -9.73 -12.31 -16.06
CA VAL A 812 -10.90 -12.56 -16.90
C VAL A 812 -12.14 -11.87 -16.35
N MET A 813 -12.42 -12.05 -15.06
CA MET A 813 -13.59 -11.42 -14.40
C MET A 813 -13.44 -9.90 -14.33
N GLY A 814 -12.22 -9.38 -14.13
CA GLY A 814 -11.92 -7.96 -14.16
C GLY A 814 -12.20 -7.34 -15.54
N VAL A 815 -11.82 -8.03 -16.61
CA VAL A 815 -12.12 -7.60 -17.99
C VAL A 815 -13.62 -7.62 -18.28
N ILE A 816 -14.33 -8.69 -17.90
CA ILE A 816 -15.79 -8.77 -18.06
C ILE A 816 -16.47 -7.65 -17.26
N ALA A 817 -16.08 -7.47 -15.99
CA ALA A 817 -16.60 -6.41 -15.14
C ALA A 817 -16.35 -5.02 -15.73
N ALA A 818 -15.14 -4.76 -16.24
CA ALA A 818 -14.80 -3.47 -16.86
C ALA A 818 -15.66 -3.20 -18.11
N VAL A 819 -15.88 -4.18 -18.97
CA VAL A 819 -16.76 -4.02 -20.15
C VAL A 819 -18.20 -3.77 -19.71
N VAL A 820 -18.74 -4.54 -18.79
CA VAL A 820 -20.11 -4.38 -18.27
C VAL A 820 -20.27 -3.01 -17.60
N ILE A 821 -19.37 -2.65 -16.70
CA ILE A 821 -19.39 -1.34 -16.01
C ILE A 821 -19.24 -0.21 -17.02
N GLY A 822 -18.35 -0.31 -17.98
CA GLY A 822 -18.17 0.69 -19.03
C GLY A 822 -19.45 0.96 -19.85
N VAL A 823 -20.15 -0.11 -20.23
CA VAL A 823 -21.46 -0.02 -20.91
C VAL A 823 -22.52 0.57 -19.98
N LEU A 824 -22.62 0.10 -18.75
CA LEU A 824 -23.61 0.61 -17.78
C LEU A 824 -23.37 2.09 -17.45
N LEU A 825 -22.13 2.51 -17.26
CA LEU A 825 -21.75 3.90 -17.00
C LEU A 825 -22.10 4.78 -18.22
N ALA A 826 -21.83 4.31 -19.44
CA ALA A 826 -22.18 5.05 -20.67
C ALA A 826 -23.70 5.22 -20.83
N LEU A 827 -24.46 4.15 -20.61
CA LEU A 827 -25.92 4.20 -20.63
C LEU A 827 -26.46 5.11 -19.52
N GLY A 828 -25.99 4.97 -18.30
CA GLY A 828 -26.39 5.79 -17.15
C GLY A 828 -26.07 7.28 -17.36
N ALA A 829 -24.85 7.60 -17.79
CA ALA A 829 -24.43 8.96 -18.10
C ALA A 829 -25.22 9.59 -19.26
N SER A 830 -25.82 8.79 -20.17
CA SER A 830 -26.62 9.29 -21.28
C SER A 830 -28.03 9.70 -20.88
N ILE A 831 -28.57 9.21 -19.75
CA ILE A 831 -30.00 9.39 -19.39
C ILE A 831 -30.39 10.87 -19.29
N LEU A 832 -29.64 11.67 -18.53
CA LEU A 832 -29.94 13.09 -18.34
C LEU A 832 -29.74 13.90 -19.65
N PRO A 833 -28.60 13.78 -20.34
CA PRO A 833 -28.37 14.45 -21.58
C PRO A 833 -29.40 14.11 -22.69
N ALA A 834 -29.74 12.80 -22.83
CA ALA A 834 -30.72 12.35 -23.83
C ALA A 834 -32.14 12.88 -23.55
N ARG A 835 -32.52 12.97 -22.26
CA ARG A 835 -33.79 13.61 -21.88
C ARG A 835 -33.81 15.11 -22.23
N SER A 836 -32.73 15.83 -21.89
CA SER A 836 -32.58 17.26 -22.17
C SER A 836 -32.64 17.53 -23.69
N ALA A 837 -31.90 16.74 -24.47
CA ALA A 837 -31.92 16.84 -25.95
C ALA A 837 -33.32 16.63 -26.55
N ALA A 838 -34.07 15.63 -26.02
CA ALA A 838 -35.42 15.33 -26.53
C ALA A 838 -36.48 16.39 -26.14
N GLN A 839 -36.19 17.19 -25.11
CA GLN A 839 -37.11 18.24 -24.61
C GLN A 839 -36.77 19.65 -25.17
N LEU A 840 -35.73 19.78 -26.01
CA LEU A 840 -35.36 21.05 -26.60
C LEU A 840 -36.55 21.69 -27.36
N ASP A 841 -36.75 22.98 -27.14
CA ASP A 841 -37.70 23.80 -27.92
C ASP A 841 -37.16 24.04 -29.33
N ILE A 842 -37.93 23.64 -30.35
CA ILE A 842 -37.52 23.67 -31.75
C ILE A 842 -37.26 25.10 -32.18
N ILE A 843 -38.11 26.06 -31.76
CA ILE A 843 -38.02 27.47 -32.18
C ILE A 843 -36.74 28.08 -31.57
N ARG A 844 -36.55 27.90 -30.30
CA ARG A 844 -35.32 28.38 -29.62
C ARG A 844 -34.05 27.70 -30.14
N ALA A 845 -34.12 26.40 -30.49
CA ALA A 845 -32.99 25.69 -31.05
C ALA A 845 -32.58 26.18 -32.45
N LEU A 846 -33.52 26.60 -33.26
CA LEU A 846 -33.25 27.17 -34.59
C LEU A 846 -32.80 28.64 -34.55
N GLN A 847 -33.17 29.38 -33.50
CA GLN A 847 -32.76 30.77 -33.26
C GLN A 847 -31.40 30.89 -32.54
N TYR A 848 -30.83 29.76 -32.11
CA TYR A 848 -29.55 29.76 -31.43
C TYR A 848 -28.43 29.97 -32.45
N GLU A 849 -27.74 31.14 -32.38
CA GLU A 849 -26.56 31.47 -33.17
C GLU A 849 -25.28 30.86 -32.62
#